data_ebd843976cb66ce744f5bd27af2859fb
#
_entry.id   ebd843976cb66ce744f5bd27af2859fb
#
_cell.length_a   1.000
_cell.length_b   1.000
_cell.length_c   1.000
_cell.angle_alpha   90.00
_cell.angle_beta   90.00
_cell.angle_gamma   90.00
#
_symmetry.space_group_name_H-M   'P 1'
#
loop_
_entity.id
_entity.type
_entity.pdbx_description
1 polymer ?
#
loop_
_entity_poly.entity_id
_entity_poly.type
_entity_poly.pdbx_seq_one_letter_code
_entity_poly.pdbx_strand_id
1 'polypeptide(L)'
;MKELNYNDMEEEFDEIVCGIESESGQIPVPESLSPENMKKHLMQKKNKSMRYFAEIAAAVVLVVALGGAGVYQMIGRDTKGELQMAATESVQNNTDTKESLIGDVSHMQKIGNYRLAKNYEEFYKLVDEHREMLEYASDEYMDIGGTKDESKIDDPVASDTTKESLQMNTQDDFSKTNTMFEGIDESDFVKNDFDNLFVQDDNKVSIIDISGEKMKLITTIKPELKKTDTIREMYADTNINRIVLIIERRIEKEVEDNSQYTTGDVYEGCQNVQEDATVIMQTYDITDRTNPELVGTINVDGRYKDSRKKDQQIVLFTTRYLSSMDAKDKDGLIPAVNGKKMKLDCIYIGDSIETELTTVSVNLSKPDEPLDQMTIMSGYPEIYVSDSAIYLYEDTYKDGDGYTEITRFHFHTGYLGQGQSVTVRGSITDKFAISEGEEGIRILTTIEDGNESTNELHLYNFGMEEEGSVTGIAKGEEIYAARYIGNIAYFVTYHNTDPLYAVDISDPENPKLLGNVKMTGYSDYLHPYGDNLLLGIGYETDPDTSDMIGVKLTMFDISDPVNLKILDSVVIDNANTQATYNYKAILADARKNLIGFGVELWDEQSENESSEYLVYRWENGHFQKVLTQKTRADQAENSEKVRGVYAGMRFYCIYPEGGCYQVKSFDMEDNFKKLDTLQL
;
A
#
# COMPACT_ATOMS: atom_id res chain seq x y z
N MET A 1 -41.49 15.08 -10.08
CA MET A 1 -40.64 14.22 -10.96
C MET A 1 -41.57 13.34 -11.77
N LYS A 2 -41.55 13.42 -13.11
CA LYS A 2 -42.27 12.47 -13.98
C LYS A 2 -41.48 11.16 -13.93
N GLU A 3 -42.14 10.06 -13.60
CA GLU A 3 -41.56 8.73 -13.84
C GLU A 3 -41.35 8.57 -15.35
N LEU A 4 -40.10 8.49 -15.79
CA LEU A 4 -39.75 8.13 -17.14
C LEU A 4 -40.04 6.64 -17.33
N ASN A 5 -40.85 6.32 -18.34
CA ASN A 5 -41.25 4.96 -18.63
C ASN A 5 -40.08 4.25 -19.34
N TYR A 6 -39.82 3.01 -18.98
CA TYR A 6 -38.71 2.19 -19.48
C TYR A 6 -38.69 2.06 -21.04
N ASN A 7 -39.85 2.07 -21.65
CA ASN A 7 -39.97 1.98 -23.11
C ASN A 7 -39.53 3.27 -23.82
N ASP A 8 -39.68 4.44 -23.22
CA ASP A 8 -39.26 5.71 -23.78
C ASP A 8 -37.73 5.83 -23.82
N MET A 9 -37.03 5.22 -22.84
CA MET A 9 -35.57 5.15 -22.79
C MET A 9 -34.97 4.12 -23.78
N GLU A 10 -35.70 3.05 -24.07
CA GLU A 10 -35.25 2.03 -25.01
C GLU A 10 -35.34 2.56 -26.46
N GLU A 11 -36.36 3.37 -26.82
CA GLU A 11 -36.49 4.05 -28.10
C GLU A 11 -35.40 5.12 -28.28
N GLU A 12 -35.11 5.91 -27.26
CA GLU A 12 -34.08 6.98 -27.29
C GLU A 12 -32.67 6.37 -27.42
N PHE A 13 -32.40 5.24 -26.74
CA PHE A 13 -31.14 4.52 -26.88
C PHE A 13 -30.95 3.89 -28.28
N ASP A 14 -31.98 3.28 -28.81
CA ASP A 14 -31.94 2.69 -30.16
C ASP A 14 -31.79 3.75 -31.27
N GLU A 15 -32.33 4.98 -31.08
CA GLU A 15 -32.09 6.12 -31.98
C GLU A 15 -30.65 6.61 -31.96
N ILE A 16 -30.05 6.71 -30.78
CA ILE A 16 -28.63 7.11 -30.60
C ILE A 16 -27.70 6.06 -31.23
N VAL A 17 -27.94 4.78 -31.00
CA VAL A 17 -27.15 3.68 -31.57
C VAL A 17 -27.25 3.64 -33.09
N CYS A 18 -28.46 3.80 -33.66
CA CYS A 18 -28.66 3.90 -35.13
C CYS A 18 -27.96 5.12 -35.74
N GLY A 19 -27.92 6.26 -35.01
CA GLY A 19 -27.19 7.45 -35.44
C GLY A 19 -25.68 7.19 -35.51
N ILE A 20 -25.11 6.51 -34.50
CA ILE A 20 -23.68 6.15 -34.45
C ILE A 20 -23.32 5.15 -35.55
N GLU A 21 -24.13 4.12 -35.80
CA GLU A 21 -23.88 3.12 -36.85
C GLU A 21 -23.93 3.69 -38.26
N SER A 22 -24.78 4.70 -38.50
CA SER A 22 -24.90 5.33 -39.83
C SER A 22 -23.70 6.21 -40.19
N GLU A 23 -23.01 6.78 -39.19
CA GLU A 23 -21.89 7.70 -39.41
C GLU A 23 -20.50 7.04 -39.24
N SER A 24 -20.41 5.94 -38.48
CA SER A 24 -19.15 5.27 -38.14
C SER A 24 -18.69 4.17 -39.12
N GLY A 25 -19.31 3.99 -40.24
CA GLY A 25 -19.13 2.88 -41.23
C GLY A 25 -17.70 2.60 -41.70
N GLN A 26 -16.65 3.18 -41.12
CA GLN A 26 -15.24 2.96 -41.48
C GLN A 26 -14.31 2.66 -40.29
N ILE A 27 -14.82 2.56 -39.03
CA ILE A 27 -13.97 2.26 -37.85
C ILE A 27 -14.39 0.88 -37.30
N PRO A 28 -13.50 -0.11 -37.24
CA PRO A 28 -13.83 -1.40 -36.64
C PRO A 28 -14.05 -1.24 -35.14
N VAL A 29 -15.29 -1.33 -34.69
CA VAL A 29 -15.64 -1.37 -33.25
C VAL A 29 -15.36 -2.78 -32.76
N PRO A 30 -14.65 -2.95 -31.61
CA PRO A 30 -14.45 -4.26 -31.01
C PRO A 30 -15.79 -4.98 -30.73
N GLU A 31 -15.84 -6.28 -30.95
CA GLU A 31 -17.08 -7.08 -30.84
C GLU A 31 -17.68 -7.04 -29.41
N SER A 32 -16.85 -6.79 -28.40
CA SER A 32 -17.26 -6.57 -27.00
C SER A 32 -18.09 -5.29 -26.80
N LEU A 33 -17.94 -4.30 -27.67
CA LEU A 33 -18.65 -3.02 -27.65
C LEU A 33 -19.77 -2.98 -28.67
N SER A 34 -20.12 -4.12 -29.29
CA SER A 34 -21.26 -4.17 -30.19
C SER A 34 -22.57 -3.89 -29.42
N PRO A 35 -23.54 -3.19 -30.05
CA PRO A 35 -24.82 -2.86 -29.40
C PRO A 35 -25.53 -4.09 -28.82
N GLU A 36 -25.44 -5.23 -29.50
CA GLU A 36 -26.02 -6.49 -29.01
C GLU A 36 -25.36 -7.05 -27.76
N ASN A 37 -24.01 -6.95 -27.64
CA ASN A 37 -23.28 -7.40 -26.47
C ASN A 37 -23.47 -6.45 -25.30
N MET A 38 -23.49 -5.13 -25.55
CA MET A 38 -23.79 -4.14 -24.51
C MET A 38 -25.24 -4.30 -23.99
N LYS A 39 -26.21 -4.48 -24.87
CA LYS A 39 -27.62 -4.74 -24.50
C LYS A 39 -27.75 -6.03 -23.68
N LYS A 40 -26.97 -7.07 -24.00
CA LYS A 40 -26.95 -8.34 -23.25
C LYS A 40 -26.34 -8.21 -21.85
N HIS A 41 -25.29 -7.43 -21.69
CA HIS A 41 -24.69 -7.12 -20.39
C HIS A 41 -25.63 -6.26 -19.53
N LEU A 42 -26.31 -5.30 -20.11
CA LEU A 42 -27.29 -4.47 -19.41
C LEU A 42 -28.53 -5.27 -18.96
N MET A 43 -28.98 -6.25 -19.74
CA MET A 43 -30.12 -7.11 -19.37
C MET A 43 -29.78 -8.16 -18.28
N GLN A 44 -28.53 -8.56 -18.13
CA GLN A 44 -28.11 -9.51 -17.09
C GLN A 44 -28.03 -8.87 -15.68
N LYS A 45 -27.85 -7.55 -15.58
CA LYS A 45 -27.78 -6.80 -14.29
C LYS A 45 -29.14 -6.20 -13.87
N LYS A 46 -30.20 -6.96 -13.92
CA LYS A 46 -31.61 -6.52 -13.83
C LYS A 46 -32.06 -5.95 -12.45
N ASN A 47 -31.20 -5.74 -11.49
CA ASN A 47 -31.61 -5.40 -10.10
C ASN A 47 -30.88 -4.25 -9.39
N LYS A 48 -30.14 -3.36 -10.04
CA LYS A 48 -29.52 -2.22 -9.32
C LYS A 48 -29.63 -0.89 -10.06
N SER A 49 -30.26 0.06 -9.40
CA SER A 49 -30.17 1.54 -9.41
C SER A 49 -29.92 2.30 -10.74
N MET A 50 -30.89 3.16 -11.08
CA MET A 50 -30.86 4.11 -12.20
C MET A 50 -29.65 5.06 -12.28
N ARG A 51 -28.87 5.23 -11.23
CA ARG A 51 -27.61 6.04 -11.24
C ARG A 51 -26.52 5.40 -12.12
N TYR A 52 -26.43 4.08 -12.13
CA TYR A 52 -25.43 3.36 -12.90
C TYR A 52 -25.59 3.52 -14.43
N PHE A 53 -26.79 3.70 -14.91
CA PHE A 53 -27.06 3.91 -16.34
C PHE A 53 -26.62 5.28 -16.83
N ALA A 54 -26.68 6.31 -15.99
CA ALA A 54 -26.21 7.65 -16.34
C ALA A 54 -24.68 7.70 -16.45
N GLU A 55 -23.96 6.94 -15.63
CA GLU A 55 -22.49 6.86 -15.64
C GLU A 55 -21.95 6.08 -16.85
N ILE A 56 -22.62 4.98 -17.25
CA ILE A 56 -22.25 4.22 -18.45
C ILE A 56 -22.50 5.04 -19.73
N ALA A 57 -23.59 5.78 -19.81
CA ALA A 57 -23.83 6.69 -20.92
C ALA A 57 -22.78 7.79 -21.01
N ALA A 58 -22.34 8.33 -19.89
CA ALA A 58 -21.25 9.31 -19.80
C ALA A 58 -19.90 8.71 -20.25
N ALA A 59 -19.59 7.47 -19.85
CA ALA A 59 -18.35 6.78 -20.23
C ALA A 59 -18.29 6.48 -21.74
N VAL A 60 -19.40 6.08 -22.36
CA VAL A 60 -19.47 5.85 -23.81
C VAL A 60 -19.24 7.14 -24.59
N VAL A 61 -19.82 8.26 -24.13
CA VAL A 61 -19.58 9.59 -24.73
C VAL A 61 -18.12 10.02 -24.56
N LEU A 62 -17.47 9.68 -23.46
CA LEU A 62 -16.05 10.01 -23.20
C LEU A 62 -15.11 9.21 -24.11
N VAL A 63 -15.35 7.91 -24.30
CA VAL A 63 -14.57 7.05 -25.20
C VAL A 63 -14.66 7.51 -26.65
N VAL A 64 -15.85 7.94 -27.11
CA VAL A 64 -16.05 8.52 -28.45
C VAL A 64 -15.35 9.88 -28.57
N ALA A 65 -15.30 10.68 -27.49
CA ALA A 65 -14.64 12.00 -27.47
C ALA A 65 -13.11 11.91 -27.45
N LEU A 66 -12.54 10.89 -26.78
CA LEU A 66 -11.08 10.71 -26.68
C LEU A 66 -10.49 9.93 -27.87
N GLY A 67 -11.29 9.09 -28.57
CA GLY A 67 -10.86 8.33 -29.76
C GLY A 67 -10.75 9.10 -31.05
N GLY A 68 -11.16 10.37 -31.14
CA GLY A 68 -11.28 11.04 -32.42
C GLY A 68 -11.08 12.54 -32.50
N ALA A 69 -9.82 12.99 -32.55
CA ALA A 69 -9.53 14.34 -33.02
C ALA A 69 -10.00 14.60 -34.49
N GLY A 70 -10.43 13.55 -35.20
CA GLY A 70 -10.98 13.61 -36.58
C GLY A 70 -12.50 13.78 -36.65
N VAL A 71 -13.26 13.38 -35.65
CA VAL A 71 -14.73 13.37 -35.68
C VAL A 71 -15.32 14.75 -35.35
N TYR A 72 -14.56 15.60 -34.66
CA TYR A 72 -15.00 16.94 -34.22
C TYR A 72 -15.30 17.92 -35.41
N GLN A 73 -14.86 17.60 -36.62
CA GLN A 73 -15.13 18.44 -37.82
C GLN A 73 -16.35 18.04 -38.63
N MET A 74 -17.00 16.91 -38.35
CA MET A 74 -18.09 16.37 -39.19
C MET A 74 -19.51 16.51 -38.63
N ILE A 75 -19.70 16.89 -37.38
CA ILE A 75 -21.03 17.03 -36.78
C ILE A 75 -21.67 18.34 -37.28
N GLY A 76 -22.74 18.21 -38.05
CA GLY A 76 -23.47 19.30 -38.70
C GLY A 76 -24.04 20.34 -37.72
N ARG A 77 -24.29 21.54 -38.26
CA ARG A 77 -24.59 22.78 -37.51
C ARG A 77 -25.86 22.76 -36.63
N ASP A 78 -26.74 21.77 -36.76
CA ASP A 78 -28.06 21.81 -36.09
C ASP A 78 -28.09 21.04 -34.72
N THR A 79 -27.15 20.10 -34.51
CA THR A 79 -27.04 19.41 -33.21
C THR A 79 -26.06 20.10 -32.24
N LYS A 80 -25.35 21.14 -32.68
CA LYS A 80 -24.38 21.87 -31.87
C LYS A 80 -24.97 22.61 -30.66
N GLY A 81 -26.24 22.98 -30.69
CA GLY A 81 -26.88 23.74 -29.65
C GLY A 81 -27.13 22.91 -28.38
N GLU A 82 -27.69 21.74 -28.55
CA GLU A 82 -28.05 20.88 -27.39
C GLU A 82 -26.88 20.08 -26.86
N LEU A 83 -26.02 19.56 -27.75
CA LEU A 83 -24.76 18.91 -27.32
C LEU A 83 -23.75 19.89 -26.71
N GLN A 84 -23.73 21.15 -27.17
CA GLN A 84 -22.88 22.17 -26.59
C GLN A 84 -23.42 22.66 -25.25
N MET A 85 -24.75 22.68 -25.01
CA MET A 85 -25.34 22.92 -23.70
C MET A 85 -25.11 21.77 -22.75
N ALA A 86 -25.28 20.51 -23.14
CA ALA A 86 -24.98 19.35 -22.32
C ALA A 86 -23.49 19.20 -22.02
N ALA A 87 -22.60 19.47 -22.98
CA ALA A 87 -21.16 19.44 -22.75
C ALA A 87 -20.68 20.66 -21.94
N THR A 88 -21.34 21.82 -22.08
CA THR A 88 -21.02 23.01 -21.27
C THR A 88 -21.57 22.87 -19.86
N GLU A 89 -22.76 22.30 -19.68
CA GLU A 89 -23.29 21.98 -18.34
C GLU A 89 -22.51 20.84 -17.67
N SER A 90 -22.06 19.81 -18.38
CA SER A 90 -21.23 18.77 -17.78
C SER A 90 -19.78 19.23 -17.51
N VAL A 91 -19.22 20.13 -18.32
CA VAL A 91 -17.92 20.75 -18.06
C VAL A 91 -18.04 21.85 -17.00
N GLN A 92 -19.16 22.57 -16.95
CA GLN A 92 -19.42 23.57 -15.92
C GLN A 92 -19.78 22.90 -14.58
N ASN A 93 -20.56 21.82 -14.61
CA ASN A 93 -20.79 21.00 -13.41
C ASN A 93 -19.52 20.26 -12.94
N ASN A 94 -18.63 19.84 -13.84
CA ASN A 94 -17.32 19.29 -13.45
C ASN A 94 -16.30 20.34 -13.00
N THR A 95 -16.38 21.59 -13.51
CA THR A 95 -15.58 22.70 -12.95
C THR A 95 -16.19 23.22 -11.66
N ASP A 96 -17.50 23.30 -11.55
CA ASP A 96 -18.18 23.64 -10.30
C ASP A 96 -18.02 22.49 -9.27
N THR A 97 -17.96 21.21 -9.70
CA THR A 97 -17.61 20.08 -8.82
C THR A 97 -16.13 20.09 -8.42
N LYS A 98 -15.23 20.56 -9.30
CA LYS A 98 -13.82 20.77 -8.93
C LYS A 98 -13.61 21.94 -7.98
N GLU A 99 -14.27 23.07 -8.23
CA GLU A 99 -14.28 24.21 -7.32
C GLU A 99 -15.09 23.90 -6.04
N SER A 100 -16.17 23.11 -6.12
CA SER A 100 -16.92 22.70 -4.92
C SER A 100 -16.19 21.62 -4.12
N LEU A 101 -15.45 20.69 -4.74
CA LEU A 101 -14.62 19.73 -3.99
C LEU A 101 -13.42 20.42 -3.29
N ILE A 102 -12.81 21.40 -3.94
CA ILE A 102 -11.74 22.22 -3.32
C ILE A 102 -12.37 23.28 -2.38
N GLY A 103 -13.52 23.81 -2.72
CA GLY A 103 -14.24 24.80 -1.90
C GLY A 103 -14.96 24.19 -0.70
N ASP A 104 -15.54 23.00 -0.84
CA ASP A 104 -16.26 22.33 0.24
C ASP A 104 -15.31 21.75 1.32
N VAL A 105 -14.13 21.31 0.98
CA VAL A 105 -13.13 20.88 1.99
C VAL A 105 -12.74 22.05 2.89
N SER A 106 -12.56 23.25 2.33
CA SER A 106 -12.28 24.47 3.11
C SER A 106 -13.46 24.95 3.98
N HIS A 107 -14.66 24.40 3.79
CA HIS A 107 -15.87 24.73 4.58
C HIS A 107 -16.35 23.59 5.49
N MET A 108 -15.76 22.38 5.39
CA MET A 108 -16.07 21.29 6.30
C MET A 108 -15.41 21.53 7.66
N GLN A 109 -16.24 21.82 8.66
CA GLN A 109 -15.76 21.97 10.03
C GLN A 109 -15.35 20.64 10.68
N LYS A 110 -15.69 19.50 10.08
CA LYS A 110 -15.42 18.16 10.62
C LYS A 110 -15.32 17.10 9.50
N ILE A 111 -14.32 16.22 9.57
CA ILE A 111 -14.20 15.01 8.76
C ILE A 111 -14.12 13.81 9.72
N GLY A 112 -15.14 12.98 9.76
CA GLY A 112 -15.20 11.90 10.74
C GLY A 112 -15.07 12.47 12.16
N ASN A 113 -14.06 12.02 12.90
CA ASN A 113 -13.73 12.50 14.24
C ASN A 113 -12.75 13.69 14.25
N TYR A 114 -12.19 14.05 13.09
CA TYR A 114 -11.29 15.19 12.95
C TYR A 114 -12.03 16.49 12.65
N ARG A 115 -11.58 17.59 13.23
CA ARG A 115 -12.15 18.93 13.07
C ARG A 115 -11.11 19.98 12.72
N LEU A 116 -11.53 21.01 12.01
CA LEU A 116 -10.69 22.20 11.77
C LEU A 116 -10.71 23.10 13.00
N ALA A 117 -9.59 23.71 13.36
CA ALA A 117 -9.56 24.83 14.26
C ALA A 117 -10.14 26.09 13.59
N LYS A 118 -10.92 26.87 14.34
CA LYS A 118 -11.54 28.10 13.80
C LYS A 118 -10.54 29.21 13.49
N ASN A 119 -9.42 29.21 14.20
CA ASN A 119 -8.33 30.17 14.05
C ASN A 119 -7.07 29.65 14.75
N TYR A 120 -5.93 30.31 14.55
CA TYR A 120 -4.66 29.93 15.15
C TYR A 120 -4.64 29.98 16.69
N GLU A 121 -5.46 30.84 17.32
CA GLU A 121 -5.56 30.91 18.78
C GLU A 121 -6.20 29.61 19.35
N GLU A 122 -7.28 29.14 18.71
CA GLU A 122 -7.90 27.86 19.07
C GLU A 122 -6.95 26.68 18.78
N PHE A 123 -6.27 26.71 17.64
CA PHE A 123 -5.27 25.69 17.26
C PHE A 123 -4.20 25.55 18.35
N TYR A 124 -3.51 26.63 18.68
CA TYR A 124 -2.45 26.58 19.69
C TYR A 124 -2.98 26.19 21.08
N LYS A 125 -4.18 26.66 21.44
CA LYS A 125 -4.79 26.28 22.70
C LYS A 125 -5.03 24.77 22.81
N LEU A 126 -5.54 24.14 21.75
CA LEU A 126 -5.76 22.70 21.73
C LEU A 126 -4.44 21.90 21.84
N VAL A 127 -3.41 22.34 21.14
CA VAL A 127 -2.08 21.73 21.23
C VAL A 127 -1.48 21.90 22.63
N ASP A 128 -1.60 23.11 23.23
CA ASP A 128 -1.10 23.36 24.57
C ASP A 128 -1.86 22.52 25.64
N GLU A 129 -3.20 22.42 25.54
CA GLU A 129 -4.04 21.62 26.43
C GLU A 129 -3.68 20.11 26.34
N HIS A 130 -3.39 19.62 25.14
CA HIS A 130 -3.01 18.22 24.97
C HIS A 130 -1.60 17.93 25.52
N ARG A 131 -0.65 18.83 25.34
CA ARG A 131 0.69 18.71 25.94
C ARG A 131 0.65 18.66 27.47
N GLU A 132 -0.17 19.50 28.09
CA GLU A 132 -0.39 19.47 29.52
C GLU A 132 -0.93 18.11 29.99
N MET A 133 -1.83 17.50 29.22
CA MET A 133 -2.35 16.15 29.54
C MET A 133 -1.26 15.08 29.43
N LEU A 134 -0.38 15.14 28.42
CA LEU A 134 0.73 14.18 28.26
C LEU A 134 1.78 14.33 29.39
N GLU A 135 2.07 15.56 29.84
CA GLU A 135 2.94 15.78 31.00
C GLU A 135 2.36 15.19 32.28
N TYR A 136 1.06 15.36 32.52
CA TYR A 136 0.37 14.75 33.67
C TYR A 136 0.39 13.21 33.62
N ALA A 137 0.12 12.64 32.45
CA ALA A 137 0.14 11.20 32.27
C ALA A 137 1.53 10.59 32.51
N SER A 138 2.60 11.27 32.08
CA SER A 138 3.97 10.81 32.30
C SER A 138 4.36 10.83 33.79
N ASP A 139 3.89 11.81 34.55
CA ASP A 139 4.16 11.93 35.99
C ASP A 139 3.41 10.84 36.79
N GLU A 140 2.21 10.45 36.37
CA GLU A 140 1.41 9.41 37.01
C GLU A 140 1.96 7.99 36.72
N TYR A 141 2.53 7.77 35.50
CA TYR A 141 3.14 6.50 35.08
C TYR A 141 4.50 6.22 35.74
N MET A 142 5.25 7.23 36.19
CA MET A 142 6.52 7.06 36.86
C MET A 142 6.36 6.43 38.27
N ASP A 143 5.15 6.45 38.86
CA ASP A 143 4.87 5.91 40.19
C ASP A 143 4.39 4.43 40.16
N ILE A 144 4.14 3.88 38.97
CA ILE A 144 3.73 2.48 38.76
C ILE A 144 4.79 1.78 37.90
N GLY A 145 5.82 1.25 38.53
CA GLY A 145 6.89 0.50 37.87
C GLY A 145 6.37 -0.74 37.12
N GLY A 146 6.10 -0.59 35.87
CA GLY A 146 5.72 -1.65 34.94
C GLY A 146 6.58 -1.59 33.67
N THR A 147 7.50 -2.54 33.57
CA THR A 147 8.28 -2.77 32.35
C THR A 147 7.32 -3.20 31.23
N LYS A 148 7.13 -2.36 30.21
CA LYS A 148 6.63 -2.81 28.91
C LYS A 148 7.80 -2.97 27.96
N ASP A 149 7.91 -4.16 27.40
CA ASP A 149 8.80 -4.47 26.29
C ASP A 149 8.42 -3.61 25.06
N GLU A 150 9.27 -2.66 24.72
CA GLU A 150 9.20 -1.95 23.45
C GLU A 150 10.03 -2.71 22.41
N SER A 151 9.38 -3.55 21.64
CA SER A 151 9.97 -4.03 20.40
C SER A 151 8.91 -4.52 19.44
N LYS A 152 8.39 -3.61 18.63
CA LYS A 152 7.95 -3.93 17.25
C LYS A 152 7.85 -2.62 16.48
N ILE A 153 8.88 -2.33 15.70
CA ILE A 153 8.83 -1.36 14.60
C ILE A 153 8.48 -2.18 13.38
N ASP A 154 7.25 -2.05 12.93
CA ASP A 154 6.73 -2.80 11.80
C ASP A 154 6.55 -1.92 10.59
N ASP A 155 7.00 -2.42 9.45
CA ASP A 155 6.64 -1.97 8.12
C ASP A 155 5.71 -2.97 7.44
N PRO A 156 4.83 -2.49 6.57
CA PRO A 156 3.50 -3.00 6.26
C PRO A 156 3.34 -3.86 5.04
N VAL A 157 2.11 -4.36 4.85
CA VAL A 157 1.81 -5.30 3.81
C VAL A 157 0.40 -5.45 3.35
N ALA A 158 0.08 -5.71 2.12
CA ALA A 158 -0.76 -6.69 1.48
C ALA A 158 -1.50 -6.35 0.22
N SER A 159 -1.91 -7.31 -0.58
CA SER A 159 -2.61 -7.09 -1.85
C SER A 159 -3.93 -7.87 -1.97
N ASP A 160 -4.86 -7.32 -2.75
CA ASP A 160 -6.03 -8.02 -3.27
C ASP A 160 -5.82 -8.28 -4.76
N THR A 161 -6.04 -9.52 -5.24
CA THR A 161 -5.94 -9.86 -6.65
C THR A 161 -7.32 -10.15 -7.22
N THR A 162 -7.84 -9.24 -8.02
CA THR A 162 -8.97 -9.51 -8.92
C THR A 162 -8.51 -10.28 -10.15
N LYS A 163 -9.35 -11.21 -10.60
CA LYS A 163 -9.07 -12.10 -11.74
C LYS A 163 -8.87 -11.32 -13.03
N GLU A 164 -7.66 -11.22 -13.53
CA GLU A 164 -7.41 -10.94 -14.94
C GLU A 164 -7.17 -12.23 -15.74
N SER A 165 -7.94 -12.39 -16.83
CA SER A 165 -7.71 -13.42 -17.84
C SER A 165 -6.46 -13.06 -18.64
N LEU A 166 -5.46 -13.92 -18.56
CA LEU A 166 -4.16 -13.84 -19.22
C LEU A 166 -4.27 -13.66 -20.74
N GLN A 167 -4.17 -12.44 -21.25
CA GLN A 167 -3.67 -12.18 -22.59
C GLN A 167 -2.24 -11.63 -22.46
N MET A 168 -1.27 -12.48 -22.79
CA MET A 168 0.15 -12.11 -22.79
C MET A 168 0.41 -10.99 -23.81
N ASN A 169 0.70 -9.80 -23.29
CA ASN A 169 1.40 -8.79 -24.01
C ASN A 169 2.90 -9.03 -23.72
N THR A 170 3.71 -9.29 -24.73
CA THR A 170 5.15 -9.61 -24.57
C THR A 170 5.97 -8.48 -23.92
N GLN A 171 5.37 -7.32 -23.72
CA GLN A 171 5.98 -6.13 -23.13
C GLN A 171 5.88 -6.11 -21.60
N ASP A 172 5.05 -6.97 -20.97
CA ASP A 172 4.85 -7.06 -19.52
C ASP A 172 5.46 -8.35 -18.92
N ASP A 173 6.43 -8.98 -19.59
CA ASP A 173 7.05 -10.21 -19.12
C ASP A 173 8.24 -9.96 -18.18
N PHE A 174 7.97 -9.23 -17.09
CA PHE A 174 8.93 -8.98 -16.02
C PHE A 174 8.22 -8.94 -14.65
N SER A 175 8.99 -9.15 -13.58
CA SER A 175 8.46 -9.08 -12.22
C SER A 175 8.19 -7.63 -11.81
N LYS A 176 7.04 -7.40 -11.20
CA LYS A 176 6.70 -6.14 -10.52
C LYS A 176 6.99 -6.27 -9.03
N THR A 177 7.14 -5.15 -8.33
CA THR A 177 7.16 -5.13 -6.88
C THR A 177 5.85 -5.73 -6.36
N ASN A 178 5.92 -6.62 -5.38
CA ASN A 178 4.73 -7.10 -4.70
C ASN A 178 4.09 -5.92 -3.94
N THR A 179 2.80 -5.68 -4.12
CA THR A 179 2.10 -4.50 -3.61
C THR A 179 0.91 -4.88 -2.75
N MET A 180 0.49 -3.95 -1.93
CA MET A 180 -0.66 -4.09 -1.04
C MET A 180 -1.97 -4.23 -1.77
N PHE A 181 -2.18 -3.35 -2.73
CA PHE A 181 -3.40 -3.25 -3.53
C PHE A 181 -3.02 -3.24 -5.01
N GLU A 182 -3.71 -4.05 -5.81
CA GLU A 182 -3.48 -4.07 -7.25
C GLU A 182 -3.82 -2.72 -7.89
N GLY A 183 -2.91 -2.21 -8.73
CA GLY A 183 -3.04 -0.86 -9.33
C GLY A 183 -2.43 0.27 -8.50
N ILE A 184 -2.05 0.02 -7.24
CA ILE A 184 -1.28 0.95 -6.41
C ILE A 184 0.16 0.46 -6.35
N ASP A 185 1.08 1.18 -7.02
CA ASP A 185 2.51 0.86 -6.99
C ASP A 185 3.14 1.34 -5.67
N GLU A 186 4.06 0.56 -5.19
CA GLU A 186 4.84 0.84 -3.99
C GLU A 186 6.31 0.98 -4.33
N SER A 187 7.00 1.79 -3.56
CA SER A 187 8.44 1.96 -3.66
C SER A 187 9.19 0.66 -3.34
N ASP A 188 10.35 0.47 -3.92
CA ASP A 188 11.31 -0.58 -3.54
C ASP A 188 12.72 -0.13 -3.94
N PHE A 189 13.76 -0.70 -3.34
CA PHE A 189 15.14 -0.41 -3.71
C PHE A 189 15.57 -1.09 -5.02
N VAL A 190 14.80 -2.05 -5.53
CA VAL A 190 14.96 -2.65 -6.85
C VAL A 190 13.67 -2.50 -7.65
N LYS A 191 13.75 -1.87 -8.78
CA LYS A 191 12.68 -1.83 -9.80
C LYS A 191 13.23 -2.32 -11.12
N ASN A 192 12.38 -2.84 -11.98
CA ASN A 192 12.77 -3.24 -13.33
C ASN A 192 11.66 -2.97 -14.33
N ASP A 193 12.10 -2.83 -15.58
CA ASP A 193 11.29 -3.05 -16.75
C ASP A 193 11.89 -4.24 -17.53
N PHE A 194 11.40 -4.50 -18.73
CA PHE A 194 11.88 -5.62 -19.52
C PHE A 194 13.37 -5.48 -19.93
N ASP A 195 13.86 -4.26 -20.10
CA ASP A 195 15.17 -3.93 -20.64
C ASP A 195 16.17 -3.41 -19.61
N ASN A 196 15.69 -2.94 -18.45
CA ASN A 196 16.55 -2.30 -17.45
C ASN A 196 16.25 -2.76 -16.03
N LEU A 197 17.30 -2.76 -15.19
CA LEU A 197 17.20 -2.78 -13.74
C LEU A 197 17.54 -1.40 -13.17
N PHE A 198 16.80 -0.99 -12.14
CA PHE A 198 17.04 0.19 -11.35
C PHE A 198 17.35 -0.28 -9.92
N VAL A 199 18.56 0.00 -9.46
CA VAL A 199 19.03 -0.45 -8.14
C VAL A 199 19.43 0.75 -7.32
N GLN A 200 18.68 0.96 -6.22
CA GLN A 200 18.93 2.01 -5.24
C GLN A 200 19.93 1.54 -4.20
N ASP A 201 20.88 2.37 -3.91
CA ASP A 201 21.78 2.32 -2.76
C ASP A 201 21.46 3.55 -1.85
N ASP A 202 22.03 3.65 -0.68
CA ASP A 202 21.75 4.74 0.28
C ASP A 202 21.99 6.14 -0.29
N ASN A 203 22.82 6.27 -1.32
CA ASN A 203 23.22 7.56 -1.87
C ASN A 203 23.17 7.69 -3.40
N LYS A 204 22.72 6.67 -4.11
CA LYS A 204 22.69 6.64 -5.58
C LYS A 204 21.66 5.66 -6.11
N VAL A 205 21.29 5.82 -7.38
CA VAL A 205 20.52 4.81 -8.14
C VAL A 205 21.28 4.46 -9.42
N SER A 206 21.53 3.17 -9.60
CA SER A 206 22.18 2.62 -10.79
C SER A 206 21.14 2.18 -11.82
N ILE A 207 21.29 2.59 -13.07
CA ILE A 207 20.47 2.15 -14.21
C ILE A 207 21.29 1.16 -15.03
N ILE A 208 20.79 -0.06 -15.17
CA ILE A 208 21.51 -1.20 -15.76
C ILE A 208 20.75 -1.71 -16.97
N ASP A 209 21.39 -1.78 -18.11
CA ASP A 209 20.87 -2.44 -19.32
C ASP A 209 20.97 -3.97 -19.14
N ILE A 210 19.82 -4.65 -19.25
CA ILE A 210 19.69 -6.11 -19.18
C ILE A 210 19.16 -6.72 -20.47
N SER A 211 18.97 -5.93 -21.53
CA SER A 211 18.45 -6.38 -22.82
C SER A 211 19.42 -7.31 -23.57
N GLY A 212 20.73 -7.17 -23.31
CA GLY A 212 21.80 -7.94 -23.96
C GLY A 212 22.13 -9.26 -23.25
N GLU A 213 23.11 -10.02 -23.78
CA GLU A 213 23.62 -11.22 -23.12
C GLU A 213 24.32 -10.93 -21.79
N LYS A 214 24.93 -9.74 -21.68
CA LYS A 214 25.63 -9.27 -20.48
C LYS A 214 24.99 -8.00 -19.98
N MET A 215 24.93 -7.90 -18.66
CA MET A 215 24.49 -6.69 -17.98
C MET A 215 25.49 -5.55 -18.17
N LYS A 216 25.01 -4.31 -18.32
CA LYS A 216 25.86 -3.13 -18.44
C LYS A 216 25.31 -1.99 -17.62
N LEU A 217 26.14 -1.39 -16.78
CA LEU A 217 25.81 -0.13 -16.13
C LEU A 217 25.69 0.96 -17.21
N ILE A 218 24.50 1.55 -17.36
CA ILE A 218 24.25 2.67 -18.27
C ILE A 218 24.77 3.95 -17.62
N THR A 219 24.22 4.26 -16.45
CA THR A 219 24.54 5.47 -15.69
C THR A 219 24.17 5.32 -14.22
N THR A 220 24.51 6.31 -13.43
CA THR A 220 24.15 6.37 -12.02
C THR A 220 23.61 7.75 -11.68
N ILE A 221 22.39 7.83 -11.18
CA ILE A 221 21.82 9.02 -10.58
C ILE A 221 22.45 9.24 -9.20
N LYS A 222 23.07 10.38 -9.00
CA LYS A 222 23.69 10.79 -7.73
C LYS A 222 23.07 12.11 -7.31
N PRO A 223 22.03 12.10 -6.46
CA PRO A 223 21.47 13.33 -5.93
C PRO A 223 22.50 14.08 -5.09
N GLU A 224 22.34 15.39 -4.97
CA GLU A 224 23.17 16.21 -4.08
C GLU A 224 22.73 16.01 -2.63
N LEU A 225 23.36 15.06 -1.94
CA LEU A 225 23.04 14.68 -0.57
C LEU A 225 23.93 15.42 0.45
N LYS A 226 23.34 15.87 1.56
CA LYS A 226 24.04 16.25 2.77
C LYS A 226 24.46 15.00 3.55
N LYS A 227 25.31 15.16 4.55
CA LYS A 227 25.83 14.04 5.36
C LYS A 227 24.73 13.26 6.08
N THR A 228 23.63 13.92 6.41
CA THR A 228 22.48 13.35 7.14
C THR A 228 21.34 12.92 6.21
N ASP A 229 21.53 13.01 4.90
CA ASP A 229 20.52 12.63 3.92
C ASP A 229 20.69 11.13 3.57
N THR A 230 19.56 10.42 3.50
CA THR A 230 19.51 9.01 3.07
C THR A 230 18.37 8.84 2.06
N ILE A 231 18.62 8.14 0.96
CA ILE A 231 17.55 7.75 0.05
C ILE A 231 16.79 6.60 0.73
N ARG A 232 15.52 6.84 1.04
CA ARG A 232 14.66 5.86 1.69
C ARG A 232 14.04 4.92 0.67
N GLU A 233 13.45 5.50 -0.38
CA GLU A 233 12.59 4.78 -1.29
C GLU A 233 12.77 5.26 -2.72
N MET A 234 12.45 4.39 -3.68
CA MET A 234 12.50 4.69 -5.11
C MET A 234 11.26 4.17 -5.83
N TYR A 235 10.76 4.97 -6.77
CA TYR A 235 9.84 4.52 -7.81
C TYR A 235 10.52 4.63 -9.18
N ALA A 236 10.27 3.68 -10.06
CA ALA A 236 10.67 3.76 -11.46
C ALA A 236 9.44 3.50 -12.34
N ASP A 237 8.93 4.54 -12.97
CA ASP A 237 7.82 4.46 -13.91
C ASP A 237 8.33 4.67 -15.34
N THR A 238 8.55 3.59 -16.04
CA THR A 238 9.08 3.60 -17.39
C THR A 238 8.04 3.94 -18.46
N ASN A 239 6.73 3.87 -18.12
CA ASN A 239 5.66 4.30 -19.03
C ASN A 239 5.70 5.82 -19.25
N ILE A 240 6.07 6.58 -18.25
CA ILE A 240 6.23 8.04 -18.30
C ILE A 240 7.68 8.49 -18.21
N ASN A 241 8.64 7.56 -18.20
CA ASN A 241 10.08 7.81 -18.09
C ASN A 241 10.46 8.66 -16.87
N ARG A 242 10.02 8.23 -15.67
CA ARG A 242 10.30 8.92 -14.40
C ARG A 242 10.94 7.97 -13.39
N ILE A 243 11.97 8.48 -12.71
CA ILE A 243 12.43 7.92 -11.44
C ILE A 243 12.10 8.96 -10.36
N VAL A 244 11.54 8.50 -9.25
CA VAL A 244 11.28 9.33 -8.07
C VAL A 244 12.08 8.78 -6.91
N LEU A 245 12.84 9.65 -6.25
CA LEU A 245 13.60 9.35 -5.05
C LEU A 245 12.96 10.04 -3.86
N ILE A 246 12.71 9.28 -2.81
CA ILE A 246 12.29 9.80 -1.51
C ILE A 246 13.53 9.83 -0.61
N ILE A 247 13.95 11.03 -0.24
CA ILE A 247 15.16 11.27 0.54
C ILE A 247 14.74 11.83 1.90
N GLU A 248 15.19 11.23 2.97
CA GLU A 248 15.02 11.77 4.33
C GLU A 248 16.28 12.52 4.75
N ARG A 249 16.09 13.75 5.20
CA ARG A 249 17.12 14.60 5.81
C ARG A 249 16.84 14.72 7.29
N ARG A 250 17.74 14.20 8.13
CA ARG A 250 17.67 14.36 9.59
C ARG A 250 18.50 15.56 10.02
N ILE A 251 17.97 16.32 10.97
CA ILE A 251 18.61 17.48 11.56
C ILE A 251 18.67 17.23 13.07
N GLU A 252 19.84 16.86 13.54
CA GLU A 252 20.10 16.74 14.98
C GLU A 252 20.24 18.14 15.58
N LYS A 253 19.40 18.47 16.54
CA LYS A 253 19.53 19.68 17.36
C LYS A 253 20.03 19.26 18.73
N GLU A 254 21.16 19.83 19.16
CA GLU A 254 21.59 19.73 20.55
C GLU A 254 20.57 20.49 21.43
N VAL A 255 19.86 19.78 22.29
CA VAL A 255 19.01 20.37 23.31
C VAL A 255 19.91 20.79 24.47
N GLU A 256 19.97 22.08 24.80
CA GLU A 256 20.61 22.51 26.07
C GLU A 256 19.84 21.88 27.22
N ASP A 257 20.48 20.91 27.89
CA ASP A 257 19.92 20.24 29.06
C ASP A 257 19.75 21.23 30.22
N ASN A 258 18.55 21.75 30.38
CA ASN A 258 18.14 22.56 31.53
C ASN A 258 17.45 21.76 32.64
N SER A 259 17.47 20.43 32.59
CA SER A 259 16.85 19.60 33.61
C SER A 259 17.74 19.53 34.86
N GLN A 260 17.43 20.35 35.88
CA GLN A 260 17.83 20.17 37.28
C GLN A 260 17.11 18.94 37.87
N TYR A 261 17.38 17.74 37.41
CA TYR A 261 17.00 16.51 38.14
C TYR A 261 18.25 15.87 38.70
N THR A 262 18.48 16.17 39.99
CA THR A 262 19.37 15.42 40.85
C THR A 262 18.62 14.20 41.38
N THR A 263 19.01 13.03 41.02
CA THR A 263 19.31 11.84 41.84
C THR A 263 19.10 10.53 41.08
N GLY A 264 20.18 9.76 40.97
CA GLY A 264 20.15 8.29 40.91
C GLY A 264 20.07 7.66 39.54
N ASP A 265 21.18 7.09 39.10
CA ASP A 265 21.33 6.11 38.01
C ASP A 265 20.84 6.53 36.62
N VAL A 266 21.55 7.47 36.05
CA VAL A 266 21.46 7.78 34.61
C VAL A 266 22.18 6.67 33.83
N TYR A 267 21.46 5.92 32.98
CA TYR A 267 22.07 5.19 31.88
C TYR A 267 22.79 6.22 31.02
N GLU A 268 24.14 6.22 31.06
CA GLU A 268 24.95 7.03 30.12
C GLU A 268 24.62 6.59 28.67
N GLY A 269 23.83 7.37 27.96
CA GLY A 269 23.55 7.12 26.54
C GLY A 269 22.33 7.81 25.92
N CYS A 270 21.34 8.19 26.70
CA CYS A 270 20.17 8.90 26.15
C CYS A 270 20.40 10.41 26.24
N GLN A 271 21.09 10.98 25.25
CA GLN A 271 20.98 12.42 24.98
C GLN A 271 19.57 12.65 24.43
N ASN A 272 18.77 13.52 25.02
CA ASN A 272 17.52 14.01 24.44
C ASN A 272 17.87 14.80 23.17
N VAL A 273 18.05 14.11 22.05
CA VAL A 273 18.29 14.73 20.75
C VAL A 273 16.93 15.02 20.14
N GLN A 274 16.59 16.29 20.05
CA GLN A 274 15.42 16.71 19.29
C GLN A 274 15.73 16.55 17.80
N GLU A 275 15.18 15.54 17.16
CA GLU A 275 15.39 15.25 15.75
C GLU A 275 14.30 15.89 14.88
N ASP A 276 14.61 16.98 14.19
CA ASP A 276 13.81 17.44 13.07
C ASP A 276 14.19 16.67 11.81
N ALA A 277 13.21 16.45 10.95
CA ALA A 277 13.43 15.84 9.64
C ALA A 277 12.68 16.59 8.54
N THR A 278 13.17 16.43 7.32
CA THR A 278 12.49 16.88 6.10
C THR A 278 12.57 15.76 5.07
N VAL A 279 11.45 15.40 4.49
CA VAL A 279 11.41 14.50 3.35
C VAL A 279 11.52 15.31 2.07
N ILE A 280 12.42 14.90 1.19
CA ILE A 280 12.71 15.51 -0.09
C ILE A 280 12.37 14.48 -1.18
N MET A 281 11.30 14.74 -1.94
CA MET A 281 10.96 13.95 -3.10
C MET A 281 11.58 14.60 -4.35
N GLN A 282 12.47 13.88 -5.03
CA GLN A 282 13.11 14.31 -6.28
C GLN A 282 12.62 13.46 -7.44
N THR A 283 12.16 14.09 -8.51
CA THR A 283 11.72 13.44 -9.73
C THR A 283 12.72 13.68 -10.85
N TYR A 284 13.19 12.59 -11.46
CA TYR A 284 14.11 12.60 -12.58
C TYR A 284 13.40 12.15 -13.86
N ASP A 285 13.65 12.88 -14.96
CA ASP A 285 13.34 12.42 -16.31
C ASP A 285 14.43 11.45 -16.78
N ILE A 286 14.02 10.27 -17.21
CA ILE A 286 14.91 9.23 -17.73
C ILE A 286 14.60 8.87 -19.18
N THR A 287 14.01 9.80 -19.93
CA THR A 287 13.79 9.61 -21.39
C THR A 287 15.10 9.29 -22.10
N ASP A 288 16.19 9.99 -21.73
CA ASP A 288 17.55 9.56 -22.02
C ASP A 288 18.15 8.90 -20.77
N ARG A 289 18.18 7.56 -20.74
CA ARG A 289 18.73 6.79 -19.61
C ARG A 289 20.22 7.00 -19.39
N THR A 290 20.94 7.58 -20.38
CA THR A 290 22.37 7.90 -20.23
C THR A 290 22.60 9.25 -19.54
N ASN A 291 21.58 10.12 -19.51
CA ASN A 291 21.63 11.46 -18.95
C ASN A 291 20.33 11.81 -18.21
N PRO A 292 20.03 11.18 -17.04
CA PRO A 292 18.87 11.53 -16.22
C PRO A 292 18.88 13.00 -15.79
N GLU A 293 17.75 13.71 -15.92
CA GLU A 293 17.62 15.12 -15.58
C GLU A 293 16.65 15.31 -14.40
N LEU A 294 17.05 16.04 -13.36
CA LEU A 294 16.17 16.44 -12.26
C LEU A 294 15.12 17.45 -12.78
N VAL A 295 13.84 17.07 -12.72
CA VAL A 295 12.72 17.87 -13.25
C VAL A 295 11.77 18.39 -12.19
N GLY A 296 11.90 17.96 -10.93
CA GLY A 296 11.08 18.47 -9.83
C GLY A 296 11.61 18.10 -8.46
N THR A 297 11.29 18.93 -7.46
CA THR A 297 11.62 18.67 -6.07
C THR A 297 10.50 19.19 -5.16
N ILE A 298 10.02 18.31 -4.27
CA ILE A 298 9.07 18.64 -3.20
C ILE A 298 9.78 18.42 -1.87
N ASN A 299 9.66 19.38 -0.96
CA ASN A 299 10.16 19.26 0.42
C ASN A 299 8.97 19.27 1.36
N VAL A 300 8.90 18.32 2.27
CA VAL A 300 7.82 18.19 3.28
C VAL A 300 8.46 18.05 4.65
N ASP A 301 8.02 18.85 5.62
CA ASP A 301 8.46 18.72 7.00
C ASP A 301 8.05 17.36 7.57
N GLY A 302 8.90 16.77 8.40
CA GLY A 302 8.67 15.49 9.07
C GLY A 302 9.56 14.36 8.58
N ARG A 303 9.44 13.21 9.26
CA ARG A 303 10.08 11.94 8.90
C ARG A 303 9.25 11.22 7.85
N TYR A 304 9.88 10.45 7.02
CA TYR A 304 9.19 9.57 6.09
C TYR A 304 8.37 8.52 6.87
N LYS A 305 7.07 8.45 6.62
CA LYS A 305 6.19 7.41 7.16
C LYS A 305 5.87 6.39 6.06
N ASP A 306 5.37 6.83 4.90
CA ASP A 306 4.98 5.96 3.80
C ASP A 306 4.79 6.73 2.49
N SER A 307 4.63 6.03 1.38
CA SER A 307 4.22 6.60 0.09
C SER A 307 3.55 5.56 -0.80
N ARG A 308 2.65 6.02 -1.66
CA ARG A 308 1.98 5.18 -2.67
C ARG A 308 1.95 5.89 -4.00
N LYS A 309 2.01 5.12 -5.08
CA LYS A 309 1.90 5.64 -6.43
C LYS A 309 0.71 5.01 -7.15
N LYS A 310 -0.18 5.86 -7.67
CA LYS A 310 -1.28 5.46 -8.54
C LYS A 310 -1.16 6.24 -9.85
N ASP A 311 -1.09 5.55 -10.97
CA ASP A 311 -0.89 6.16 -12.29
C ASP A 311 0.32 7.13 -12.29
N GLN A 312 0.07 8.41 -12.59
CA GLN A 312 1.07 9.47 -12.56
C GLN A 312 1.10 10.26 -11.25
N GLN A 313 0.50 9.74 -10.19
CA GLN A 313 0.39 10.45 -8.92
C GLN A 313 1.12 9.70 -7.84
N ILE A 314 1.85 10.43 -7.00
CA ILE A 314 2.41 9.92 -5.76
C ILE A 314 1.72 10.64 -4.61
N VAL A 315 1.29 9.88 -3.62
CA VAL A 315 0.93 10.38 -2.31
C VAL A 315 2.04 10.05 -1.34
N LEU A 316 2.54 11.08 -0.65
CA LEU A 316 3.63 11.01 0.32
C LEU A 316 3.08 11.31 1.70
N PHE A 317 3.45 10.50 2.68
CA PHE A 317 3.10 10.67 4.08
C PHE A 317 4.34 10.94 4.91
N THR A 318 4.31 12.02 5.69
CA THR A 318 5.36 12.33 6.65
C THR A 318 4.76 12.50 8.05
N THR A 319 5.52 12.14 9.07
CA THR A 319 5.09 12.27 10.46
C THR A 319 6.03 13.15 11.26
N ARG A 320 5.46 13.95 12.18
CA ARG A 320 6.18 14.68 13.22
C ARG A 320 5.55 14.34 14.56
N TYR A 321 6.39 14.18 15.57
CA TYR A 321 5.93 13.87 16.93
C TYR A 321 5.83 15.16 17.74
N LEU A 322 4.69 15.40 18.37
CA LEU A 322 4.44 16.61 19.14
C LEU A 322 5.41 16.76 20.32
N SER A 323 5.79 15.63 20.94
CA SER A 323 6.78 15.56 22.03
C SER A 323 8.17 16.03 21.61
N SER A 324 8.54 15.92 20.32
CA SER A 324 9.84 16.36 19.81
C SER A 324 9.86 17.83 19.38
N MET A 325 8.74 18.54 19.42
CA MET A 325 8.63 19.94 18.98
C MET A 325 8.86 20.90 20.14
N ASP A 326 9.55 22.02 19.90
CA ASP A 326 9.70 23.08 20.90
C ASP A 326 8.35 23.74 21.19
N ALA A 327 7.86 23.62 22.43
CA ALA A 327 6.61 24.22 22.88
C ALA A 327 6.58 25.76 22.75
N LYS A 328 7.75 26.40 22.71
CA LYS A 328 7.88 27.86 22.57
C LYS A 328 7.85 28.31 21.12
N ASP A 329 8.17 27.44 20.17
CA ASP A 329 8.14 27.71 18.74
C ASP A 329 6.76 27.41 18.15
N LYS A 330 5.81 28.34 18.39
CA LYS A 330 4.43 28.19 17.85
C LYS A 330 4.40 28.13 16.33
N ASP A 331 5.33 28.80 15.67
CA ASP A 331 5.41 28.78 14.20
C ASP A 331 5.91 27.41 13.70
N GLY A 332 6.79 26.75 14.45
CA GLY A 332 7.27 25.41 14.20
C GLY A 332 6.21 24.32 14.29
N LEU A 333 5.10 24.56 15.00
CA LEU A 333 3.97 23.61 15.09
C LEU A 333 3.19 23.46 13.77
N ILE A 334 3.33 24.38 12.85
CA ILE A 334 2.62 24.30 11.56
C ILE A 334 3.56 23.71 10.52
N PRO A 335 3.23 22.53 9.93
CA PRO A 335 4.08 21.91 8.93
C PRO A 335 4.20 22.76 7.67
N ALA A 336 5.30 22.59 6.94
CA ALA A 336 5.53 23.29 5.69
C ALA A 336 5.77 22.33 4.53
N VAL A 337 5.29 22.73 3.35
CA VAL A 337 5.58 22.10 2.07
C VAL A 337 6.28 23.13 1.18
N ASN A 338 7.45 22.77 0.64
CA ASN A 338 8.33 23.68 -0.11
C ASN A 338 8.64 24.98 0.67
N GLY A 339 8.81 24.88 2.00
CA GLY A 339 9.07 26.01 2.91
C GLY A 339 7.89 26.96 3.12
N LYS A 340 6.70 26.63 2.58
CA LYS A 340 5.47 27.39 2.81
C LYS A 340 4.64 26.69 3.88
N LYS A 341 4.35 27.40 4.97
CA LYS A 341 3.48 26.90 6.04
C LYS A 341 2.11 26.51 5.50
N MET A 342 1.62 25.35 5.94
CA MET A 342 0.28 24.89 5.59
C MET A 342 -0.79 25.82 6.13
N LYS A 343 -1.87 25.98 5.38
CA LYS A 343 -3.01 26.77 5.83
C LYS A 343 -3.80 25.99 6.88
N LEU A 344 -4.41 26.74 7.81
CA LEU A 344 -5.18 26.14 8.89
C LEU A 344 -6.42 25.34 8.40
N ASP A 345 -6.96 25.69 7.25
CA ASP A 345 -8.06 24.98 6.59
C ASP A 345 -7.66 23.62 5.98
N CYS A 346 -6.38 23.29 6.04
CA CYS A 346 -5.81 21.98 5.65
C CYS A 346 -5.30 21.18 6.86
N ILE A 347 -5.53 21.65 8.11
CA ILE A 347 -5.05 20.97 9.34
C ILE A 347 -6.25 20.51 10.16
N TYR A 348 -6.43 19.21 10.21
CA TYR A 348 -7.51 18.55 10.94
C TYR A 348 -6.97 18.01 12.26
N ILE A 349 -7.75 18.18 13.33
CA ILE A 349 -7.37 17.88 14.70
C ILE A 349 -8.31 16.82 15.23
N GLY A 350 -7.75 15.69 15.68
CA GLY A 350 -8.45 14.61 16.37
C GLY A 350 -8.66 14.88 17.86
N ASP A 351 -9.17 13.89 18.55
CA ASP A 351 -9.34 13.93 20.00
C ASP A 351 -8.03 13.65 20.75
N SER A 352 -7.10 12.87 20.17
CA SER A 352 -5.70 12.73 20.57
C SER A 352 -4.80 13.54 19.64
N ILE A 353 -3.67 14.09 20.12
CA ILE A 353 -2.76 14.94 19.33
C ILE A 353 -1.31 14.59 19.70
N GLU A 354 -0.85 13.42 19.35
CA GLU A 354 0.51 12.96 19.63
C GLU A 354 1.43 13.11 18.41
N THR A 355 0.83 12.98 17.24
CA THR A 355 1.54 13.11 15.95
C THR A 355 0.84 14.07 14.99
N GLU A 356 1.62 14.60 14.07
CA GLU A 356 1.14 15.29 12.87
C GLU A 356 1.46 14.41 11.67
N LEU A 357 0.45 13.82 11.04
CA LEU A 357 0.55 13.11 9.78
C LEU A 357 0.28 14.07 8.63
N THR A 358 1.30 14.45 7.89
CA THR A 358 1.16 15.30 6.70
C THR A 358 1.13 14.44 5.45
N THR A 359 0.06 14.59 4.67
CA THR A 359 -0.17 13.93 3.38
C THR A 359 -0.02 14.95 2.27
N VAL A 360 0.84 14.64 1.29
CA VAL A 360 1.05 15.49 0.10
C VAL A 360 0.91 14.64 -1.14
N SER A 361 0.01 15.02 -2.04
CA SER A 361 -0.08 14.39 -3.35
C SER A 361 0.66 15.21 -4.41
N VAL A 362 1.29 14.54 -5.36
CA VAL A 362 2.08 15.16 -6.42
C VAL A 362 1.79 14.47 -7.75
N ASN A 363 1.54 15.24 -8.80
CA ASN A 363 1.43 14.71 -10.15
C ASN A 363 2.80 14.74 -10.84
N LEU A 364 3.29 13.59 -11.29
CA LEU A 364 4.61 13.44 -11.92
C LEU A 364 4.77 14.16 -13.27
N SER A 365 3.68 14.70 -13.84
CA SER A 365 3.75 15.62 -14.98
C SER A 365 4.10 17.05 -14.56
N LYS A 366 3.95 17.40 -13.27
CA LYS A 366 4.32 18.68 -12.64
C LYS A 366 4.95 18.42 -11.28
N PRO A 367 6.13 17.81 -11.25
CA PRO A 367 6.69 17.23 -10.03
C PRO A 367 7.33 18.25 -9.07
N ASP A 368 7.27 19.54 -9.35
CA ASP A 368 7.78 20.66 -8.54
C ASP A 368 6.70 21.37 -7.72
N GLU A 369 5.43 21.01 -7.90
CA GLU A 369 4.30 21.60 -7.20
C GLU A 369 3.43 20.50 -6.56
N PRO A 370 3.01 20.65 -5.29
CA PRO A 370 1.99 19.75 -4.72
C PRO A 370 0.67 19.93 -5.47
N LEU A 371 0.00 18.81 -5.75
CA LEU A 371 -1.35 18.80 -6.30
C LEU A 371 -2.37 19.10 -5.22
N ASP A 372 -2.20 18.47 -4.05
CA ASP A 372 -3.01 18.68 -2.86
C ASP A 372 -2.20 18.34 -1.59
N GLN A 373 -2.66 18.82 -0.43
CA GLN A 373 -1.98 18.61 0.84
C GLN A 373 -2.95 18.72 2.04
N MET A 374 -2.73 17.88 3.04
CA MET A 374 -3.52 17.83 4.27
C MET A 374 -2.64 17.39 5.44
N THR A 375 -2.89 17.90 6.62
CA THR A 375 -2.30 17.39 7.87
C THR A 375 -3.40 16.92 8.80
N ILE A 376 -3.19 15.78 9.42
CA ILE A 376 -4.04 15.24 10.47
C ILE A 376 -3.22 15.14 11.74
N MET A 377 -3.73 15.74 12.81
CA MET A 377 -3.16 15.63 14.15
C MET A 377 -3.97 14.59 14.91
N SER A 378 -3.35 13.49 15.29
CA SER A 378 -3.99 12.35 15.95
C SER A 378 -2.98 11.61 16.85
N GLY A 379 -3.33 10.43 17.33
CA GLY A 379 -2.41 9.52 18.03
C GLY A 379 -1.32 8.99 17.10
N TYR A 380 -1.29 7.68 16.87
CA TYR A 380 -0.30 7.02 16.00
C TYR A 380 -1.03 6.26 14.87
N PRO A 381 -1.58 6.97 13.87
CA PRO A 381 -2.39 6.33 12.85
C PRO A 381 -1.54 5.46 11.92
N GLU A 382 -2.03 4.27 11.62
CA GLU A 382 -1.57 3.45 10.52
C GLU A 382 -2.30 3.81 9.23
N ILE A 383 -1.71 3.45 8.09
CA ILE A 383 -2.16 3.92 6.77
C ILE A 383 -2.46 2.71 5.88
N TYR A 384 -3.65 2.68 5.29
CA TYR A 384 -4.00 1.79 4.20
C TYR A 384 -4.47 2.63 3.00
N VAL A 385 -3.94 2.38 1.82
CA VAL A 385 -4.30 3.09 0.58
C VAL A 385 -4.87 2.12 -0.44
N SER A 386 -6.10 2.38 -0.84
CA SER A 386 -6.81 1.64 -1.88
C SER A 386 -6.89 2.41 -3.19
N ASP A 387 -7.62 1.87 -4.15
CA ASP A 387 -7.89 2.54 -5.44
C ASP A 387 -8.67 3.84 -5.29
N SER A 388 -9.57 3.94 -4.29
CA SER A 388 -10.51 5.05 -4.14
C SER A 388 -10.29 5.90 -2.89
N ALA A 389 -9.49 5.44 -1.92
CA ALA A 389 -9.41 6.07 -0.62
C ALA A 389 -8.06 5.87 0.09
N ILE A 390 -7.81 6.75 1.05
CA ILE A 390 -6.79 6.59 2.09
C ILE A 390 -7.56 6.31 3.38
N TYR A 391 -7.20 5.25 4.07
CA TYR A 391 -7.71 4.89 5.38
C TYR A 391 -6.63 5.14 6.42
N LEU A 392 -7.00 5.90 7.44
CA LEU A 392 -6.20 6.04 8.65
C LEU A 392 -6.90 5.26 9.76
N TYR A 393 -6.16 4.42 10.46
CA TYR A 393 -6.71 3.67 11.56
C TYR A 393 -5.75 3.69 12.75
N GLU A 394 -6.30 3.75 13.94
CA GLU A 394 -5.55 3.80 15.20
C GLU A 394 -6.33 3.12 16.32
N ASP A 395 -5.59 2.47 17.23
CA ASP A 395 -6.20 1.85 18.39
C ASP A 395 -6.63 2.92 19.40
N THR A 396 -7.81 2.70 20.00
CA THR A 396 -8.38 3.54 21.03
C THR A 396 -9.01 2.70 22.13
N TYR A 397 -9.15 3.26 23.31
CA TYR A 397 -9.71 2.56 24.46
C TYR A 397 -10.94 3.32 24.99
N LYS A 398 -12.00 2.57 25.30
CA LYS A 398 -13.20 3.13 25.89
C LYS A 398 -13.73 2.20 26.96
N ASP A 399 -13.88 2.72 28.19
CA ASP A 399 -14.35 1.98 29.37
C ASP A 399 -13.52 0.72 29.70
N GLY A 400 -12.27 0.65 29.23
CA GLY A 400 -11.35 -0.48 29.42
C GLY A 400 -11.34 -1.49 28.24
N ASP A 401 -12.24 -1.35 27.28
CA ASP A 401 -12.28 -2.18 26.06
C ASP A 401 -11.47 -1.52 24.95
N GLY A 402 -10.76 -2.33 24.14
CA GLY A 402 -10.02 -1.91 22.95
C GLY A 402 -10.93 -1.76 21.72
N TYR A 403 -10.68 -0.72 20.96
CA TYR A 403 -11.34 -0.44 19.68
C TYR A 403 -10.32 0.09 18.68
N THR A 404 -10.60 -0.07 17.40
CA THR A 404 -9.90 0.61 16.31
C THR A 404 -10.80 1.70 15.74
N GLU A 405 -10.33 2.94 15.72
CA GLU A 405 -10.98 4.03 15.01
C GLU A 405 -10.43 4.08 13.58
N ILE A 406 -11.31 4.06 12.59
CA ILE A 406 -10.94 4.03 11.18
C ILE A 406 -11.58 5.21 10.49
N THR A 407 -10.79 6.05 9.83
CA THR A 407 -11.27 7.17 9.02
C THR A 407 -10.88 6.97 7.56
N ARG A 408 -11.89 6.94 6.70
CA ARG A 408 -11.77 6.85 5.25
C ARG A 408 -11.75 8.25 4.65
N PHE A 409 -10.70 8.60 3.92
CA PHE A 409 -10.61 9.82 3.12
C PHE A 409 -10.70 9.47 1.63
N HIS A 410 -11.55 10.16 0.89
CA HIS A 410 -11.58 9.99 -0.56
C HIS A 410 -10.27 10.43 -1.18
N PHE A 411 -9.70 9.56 -2.03
CA PHE A 411 -8.51 9.84 -2.80
C PHE A 411 -8.82 9.63 -4.29
N HIS A 412 -9.09 10.70 -5.00
CA HIS A 412 -9.47 10.62 -6.41
C HIS A 412 -8.60 11.56 -7.24
N THR A 413 -7.94 11.02 -8.25
CA THR A 413 -7.06 11.77 -9.16
C THR A 413 -6.02 12.63 -8.44
N GLY A 414 -5.55 12.19 -7.26
CA GLY A 414 -4.57 12.89 -6.43
C GLY A 414 -5.15 13.94 -5.48
N TYR A 415 -6.47 14.18 -5.50
CA TYR A 415 -7.11 15.09 -4.55
C TYR A 415 -7.57 14.34 -3.31
N LEU A 416 -7.27 14.93 -2.16
CA LEU A 416 -7.65 14.44 -0.83
C LEU A 416 -9.01 15.04 -0.47
N GLY A 417 -10.00 14.20 -0.26
CA GLY A 417 -11.40 14.65 -0.10
C GLY A 417 -12.01 14.26 1.23
N GLN A 418 -13.32 14.47 1.28
CA GLN A 418 -14.18 14.19 2.42
C GLN A 418 -13.96 12.80 3.00
N GLY A 419 -14.13 12.65 4.32
CA GLY A 419 -13.98 11.40 5.02
C GLY A 419 -15.12 11.08 5.97
N GLN A 420 -15.25 9.81 6.30
CA GLN A 420 -16.16 9.26 7.29
C GLN A 420 -15.37 8.35 8.23
N SER A 421 -15.78 8.29 9.49
CA SER A 421 -15.16 7.43 10.49
C SER A 421 -16.13 6.39 11.02
N VAL A 422 -15.56 5.26 11.42
CA VAL A 422 -16.23 4.23 12.21
C VAL A 422 -15.30 3.80 13.33
N THR A 423 -15.87 3.33 14.43
CA THR A 423 -15.14 2.69 15.52
C THR A 423 -15.54 1.22 15.56
N VAL A 424 -14.57 0.33 15.41
CA VAL A 424 -14.74 -1.13 15.40
C VAL A 424 -14.18 -1.70 16.69
N ARG A 425 -14.81 -2.71 17.26
CA ARG A 425 -14.30 -3.37 18.47
C ARG A 425 -13.07 -4.19 18.16
N GLY A 426 -12.05 -4.15 19.03
CA GLY A 426 -10.77 -4.87 18.88
C GLY A 426 -9.74 -4.12 18.06
N SER A 427 -8.58 -4.73 17.90
CA SER A 427 -7.42 -4.18 17.20
C SER A 427 -7.18 -4.87 15.86
N ILE A 428 -6.72 -4.11 14.87
CA ILE A 428 -6.23 -4.63 13.60
C ILE A 428 -4.77 -5.03 13.81
N THR A 429 -4.52 -6.34 13.91
CA THR A 429 -3.19 -6.89 14.22
C THR A 429 -2.34 -7.15 12.97
N ASP A 430 -2.98 -7.29 11.82
CA ASP A 430 -2.34 -7.46 10.52
C ASP A 430 -2.92 -6.43 9.54
N LYS A 431 -2.08 -5.81 8.75
CA LYS A 431 -2.50 -4.82 7.73
C LYS A 431 -3.30 -5.41 6.58
N PHE A 432 -3.23 -6.74 6.39
CA PHE A 432 -4.10 -7.48 5.49
C PHE A 432 -5.50 -7.70 6.07
N ALA A 433 -5.65 -7.45 7.35
CA ALA A 433 -6.93 -7.54 8.03
C ALA A 433 -7.91 -6.42 7.63
N ILE A 434 -7.42 -5.34 6.99
CA ILE A 434 -8.24 -4.27 6.40
C ILE A 434 -8.09 -4.28 4.88
N SER A 435 -9.21 -4.26 4.13
CA SER A 435 -9.20 -4.30 2.67
C SER A 435 -10.43 -3.62 2.09
N GLU A 436 -10.25 -2.82 1.04
CA GLU A 436 -11.35 -2.27 0.24
C GLU A 436 -11.79 -3.28 -0.82
N GLY A 437 -13.07 -3.60 -0.87
CA GLY A 437 -13.68 -4.42 -1.90
C GLY A 437 -14.53 -3.61 -2.89
N GLU A 438 -15.26 -4.29 -3.77
CA GLU A 438 -16.11 -3.63 -4.77
C GLU A 438 -17.26 -2.82 -4.17
N GLU A 439 -17.78 -3.22 -2.99
CA GLU A 439 -18.99 -2.63 -2.39
C GLU A 439 -18.72 -1.91 -1.07
N GLY A 440 -17.51 -2.01 -0.51
CA GLY A 440 -17.17 -1.40 0.78
C GLY A 440 -15.84 -1.90 1.34
N ILE A 441 -15.67 -1.75 2.63
CA ILE A 441 -14.46 -2.14 3.35
C ILE A 441 -14.70 -3.37 4.23
N ARG A 442 -13.71 -4.23 4.32
CA ARG A 442 -13.68 -5.48 5.08
C ARG A 442 -12.61 -5.35 6.15
N ILE A 443 -12.96 -5.65 7.39
CA ILE A 443 -12.11 -5.44 8.55
C ILE A 443 -12.15 -6.68 9.43
N LEU A 444 -10.99 -7.27 9.68
CA LEU A 444 -10.78 -8.31 10.68
C LEU A 444 -10.13 -7.70 11.91
N THR A 445 -10.66 -7.99 13.10
CA THR A 445 -10.11 -7.52 14.36
C THR A 445 -9.90 -8.66 15.35
N THR A 446 -8.91 -8.51 16.20
CA THR A 446 -8.71 -9.34 17.41
C THR A 446 -9.20 -8.55 18.62
N ILE A 447 -10.04 -9.18 19.43
CA ILE A 447 -10.59 -8.60 20.66
C ILE A 447 -9.94 -9.32 21.84
N GLU A 448 -9.34 -8.57 22.74
CA GLU A 448 -8.85 -9.06 24.01
C GLU A 448 -9.89 -8.79 25.10
N ASP A 449 -10.38 -9.85 25.76
CA ASP A 449 -11.30 -9.76 26.89
C ASP A 449 -10.68 -10.46 28.10
N GLY A 450 -9.91 -9.72 28.86
CA GLY A 450 -9.15 -10.22 30.01
C GLY A 450 -8.00 -11.16 29.58
N ASN A 451 -8.18 -12.48 29.78
CA ASN A 451 -7.18 -13.50 29.37
C ASN A 451 -7.63 -14.32 28.15
N GLU A 452 -8.71 -13.97 27.51
CA GLU A 452 -9.25 -14.68 26.34
C GLU A 452 -9.30 -13.71 25.15
N SER A 453 -8.77 -14.13 24.01
CA SER A 453 -8.92 -13.44 22.73
C SER A 453 -10.05 -14.03 21.90
N THR A 454 -10.59 -13.25 20.98
CA THR A 454 -11.52 -13.71 19.95
C THR A 454 -11.46 -12.78 18.75
N ASN A 455 -11.88 -13.27 17.59
CA ASN A 455 -11.75 -12.49 16.36
C ASN A 455 -13.11 -12.23 15.74
N GLU A 456 -13.23 -11.09 15.07
CA GLU A 456 -14.44 -10.64 14.40
C GLU A 456 -14.11 -10.13 12.98
N LEU A 457 -14.98 -10.45 12.03
CA LEU A 457 -14.95 -9.87 10.68
C LEU A 457 -16.15 -8.94 10.53
N HIS A 458 -15.90 -7.69 10.14
CA HIS A 458 -16.90 -6.66 9.92
C HIS A 458 -16.88 -6.19 8.47
N LEU A 459 -18.04 -5.96 7.89
CA LEU A 459 -18.25 -5.46 6.54
C LEU A 459 -18.99 -4.14 6.59
N TYR A 460 -18.39 -3.11 5.99
CA TYR A 460 -18.95 -1.76 5.94
C TYR A 460 -19.11 -1.31 4.49
N ASN A 461 -20.16 -0.57 4.19
CA ASN A 461 -20.28 0.11 2.90
C ASN A 461 -19.31 1.32 2.84
N PHE A 462 -19.21 1.97 1.68
CA PHE A 462 -18.34 3.16 1.51
C PHE A 462 -18.76 4.37 2.33
N GLY A 463 -19.97 4.36 2.90
CA GLY A 463 -20.46 5.34 3.87
C GLY A 463 -19.99 5.07 5.30
N MET A 464 -19.20 3.98 5.51
CA MET A 464 -18.79 3.48 6.84
C MET A 464 -19.97 3.07 7.72
N GLU A 465 -21.05 2.56 7.10
CA GLU A 465 -22.18 1.93 7.79
C GLU A 465 -22.01 0.42 7.75
N GLU A 466 -22.12 -0.25 8.90
CA GLU A 466 -21.98 -1.70 9.01
C GLU A 466 -23.11 -2.40 8.26
N GLU A 467 -22.77 -3.35 7.38
CA GLU A 467 -23.70 -4.18 6.64
C GLU A 467 -23.87 -5.55 7.28
N GLY A 468 -22.81 -6.11 7.82
CA GLY A 468 -22.85 -7.39 8.54
C GLY A 468 -21.52 -7.77 9.16
N SER A 469 -21.55 -8.78 10.01
CA SER A 469 -20.36 -9.27 10.72
C SER A 469 -20.42 -10.75 11.04
N VAL A 470 -19.25 -11.35 11.26
CA VAL A 470 -19.08 -12.67 11.88
C VAL A 470 -18.24 -12.51 13.12
N THR A 471 -18.78 -12.88 14.27
CA THR A 471 -18.16 -12.69 15.58
C THR A 471 -17.81 -14.00 16.26
N GLY A 472 -16.92 -13.96 17.25
CA GLY A 472 -16.56 -15.11 18.08
C GLY A 472 -15.74 -16.19 17.35
N ILE A 473 -14.95 -15.81 16.36
CA ILE A 473 -14.11 -16.73 15.58
C ILE A 473 -12.84 -17.05 16.40
N ALA A 474 -12.40 -18.30 16.37
CA ALA A 474 -11.11 -18.77 16.91
C ALA A 474 -10.85 -18.27 18.34
N LYS A 475 -11.75 -18.61 19.25
CA LYS A 475 -11.67 -18.20 20.66
C LYS A 475 -10.36 -18.67 21.32
N GLY A 476 -9.61 -17.77 21.94
CA GLY A 476 -8.30 -17.99 22.54
C GLY A 476 -7.13 -17.88 21.57
N GLU A 477 -7.39 -17.43 20.34
CA GLU A 477 -6.37 -17.27 19.27
C GLU A 477 -6.40 -15.83 18.75
N GLU A 478 -5.28 -15.37 18.18
CA GLU A 478 -5.12 -14.05 17.60
C GLU A 478 -4.84 -14.13 16.10
N ILE A 479 -5.22 -13.12 15.31
CA ILE A 479 -4.95 -13.08 13.88
C ILE A 479 -3.47 -12.76 13.65
N TYR A 480 -2.81 -13.60 12.84
CA TYR A 480 -1.42 -13.43 12.42
C TYR A 480 -1.27 -13.01 10.97
N ALA A 481 -2.09 -13.54 10.10
CA ALA A 481 -2.11 -13.16 8.69
C ALA A 481 -3.53 -13.23 8.14
N ALA A 482 -3.88 -12.28 7.28
CA ALA A 482 -5.14 -12.26 6.59
C ALA A 482 -4.94 -12.11 5.08
N ARG A 483 -5.94 -12.52 4.27
CA ARG A 483 -5.98 -12.28 2.84
C ARG A 483 -7.41 -12.35 2.32
N TYR A 484 -7.81 -11.34 1.57
CA TYR A 484 -9.07 -11.34 0.86
C TYR A 484 -8.85 -11.75 -0.60
N ILE A 485 -9.54 -12.79 -1.08
CA ILE A 485 -9.45 -13.27 -2.46
C ILE A 485 -10.86 -13.35 -3.03
N GLY A 486 -11.21 -12.39 -3.88
CA GLY A 486 -12.59 -12.22 -4.34
C GLY A 486 -13.55 -12.03 -3.16
N ASN A 487 -14.52 -12.93 -3.04
CA ASN A 487 -15.54 -12.88 -1.99
C ASN A 487 -15.26 -13.83 -0.81
N ILE A 488 -14.01 -14.20 -0.60
CA ILE A 488 -13.60 -15.02 0.55
C ILE A 488 -12.51 -14.31 1.33
N ALA A 489 -12.70 -14.19 2.63
CA ALA A 489 -11.66 -13.80 3.56
C ALA A 489 -10.95 -15.05 4.09
N TYR A 490 -9.64 -15.14 3.88
CA TYR A 490 -8.76 -16.16 4.46
C TYR A 490 -7.92 -15.52 5.55
N PHE A 491 -7.76 -16.21 6.69
CA PHE A 491 -6.86 -15.72 7.75
C PHE A 491 -6.36 -16.88 8.61
N VAL A 492 -5.15 -16.70 9.10
CA VAL A 492 -4.49 -17.62 10.03
C VAL A 492 -4.58 -17.03 11.42
N THR A 493 -4.93 -17.86 12.39
CA THR A 493 -4.89 -17.51 13.82
C THR A 493 -3.88 -18.40 14.52
N TYR A 494 -3.34 -17.97 15.65
CA TYR A 494 -2.34 -18.72 16.41
C TYR A 494 -2.62 -18.77 17.91
N HIS A 495 -2.41 -19.96 18.50
CA HIS A 495 -2.16 -20.16 19.93
C HIS A 495 -1.22 -21.36 20.17
N ASN A 496 -1.49 -22.54 19.58
CA ASN A 496 -0.63 -23.75 19.66
C ASN A 496 -0.68 -24.59 18.38
N THR A 497 -1.70 -24.46 17.56
CA THR A 497 -1.86 -25.10 16.24
C THR A 497 -2.70 -24.18 15.39
N ASP A 498 -2.20 -23.82 14.22
CA ASP A 498 -2.76 -22.76 13.41
C ASP A 498 -3.79 -23.23 12.40
N PRO A 499 -5.04 -22.89 12.56
CA PRO A 499 -6.00 -23.06 11.49
C PRO A 499 -5.95 -21.89 10.49
N LEU A 500 -5.91 -22.22 9.19
CA LEU A 500 -6.34 -21.30 8.14
C LEU A 500 -7.87 -21.34 8.08
N TYR A 501 -8.53 -20.22 8.32
CA TYR A 501 -9.97 -20.05 8.21
C TYR A 501 -10.39 -19.48 6.85
N ALA A 502 -11.63 -19.77 6.44
CA ALA A 502 -12.28 -19.14 5.30
C ALA A 502 -13.66 -18.62 5.69
N VAL A 503 -13.96 -17.37 5.32
CA VAL A 503 -15.26 -16.73 5.53
C VAL A 503 -15.79 -16.25 4.18
N ASP A 504 -17.03 -16.64 3.85
CA ASP A 504 -17.77 -16.13 2.69
C ASP A 504 -18.32 -14.74 2.99
N ILE A 505 -17.93 -13.78 2.18
CA ILE A 505 -18.33 -12.37 2.25
C ILE A 505 -19.06 -11.93 0.97
N SER A 506 -19.59 -12.87 0.18
CA SER A 506 -20.30 -12.59 -1.07
C SER A 506 -21.66 -11.90 -0.84
N ASP A 507 -22.23 -12.06 0.34
CA ASP A 507 -23.43 -11.35 0.82
C ASP A 507 -23.03 -10.54 2.06
N PRO A 508 -22.75 -9.22 1.90
CA PRO A 508 -22.27 -8.40 3.01
C PRO A 508 -23.23 -8.35 4.20
N GLU A 509 -24.54 -8.53 3.99
CA GLU A 509 -25.51 -8.56 5.08
C GLU A 509 -25.50 -9.90 5.87
N ASN A 510 -24.94 -10.97 5.28
CA ASN A 510 -24.93 -12.32 5.86
C ASN A 510 -23.61 -13.05 5.66
N PRO A 511 -22.45 -12.52 6.11
CA PRO A 511 -21.17 -13.21 5.99
C PRO A 511 -21.18 -14.53 6.78
N LYS A 512 -20.42 -15.55 6.32
CA LYS A 512 -20.49 -16.90 6.88
C LYS A 512 -19.11 -17.52 7.02
N LEU A 513 -18.78 -17.99 8.21
CA LEU A 513 -17.66 -18.90 8.42
C LEU A 513 -17.92 -20.20 7.67
N LEU A 514 -17.01 -20.59 6.76
CA LEU A 514 -17.14 -21.76 5.89
C LEU A 514 -16.41 -22.98 6.46
N GLY A 515 -15.12 -22.87 6.68
CA GLY A 515 -14.29 -23.97 7.12
C GLY A 515 -12.92 -23.53 7.60
N ASN A 516 -12.12 -24.51 8.02
CA ASN A 516 -10.72 -24.30 8.36
C ASN A 516 -9.89 -25.55 8.10
N VAL A 517 -8.56 -25.38 7.99
CA VAL A 517 -7.59 -26.47 7.96
C VAL A 517 -6.48 -26.18 8.98
N LYS A 518 -6.17 -27.16 9.83
CA LYS A 518 -5.13 -27.03 10.86
C LYS A 518 -3.76 -27.44 10.33
N MET A 519 -2.72 -26.74 10.77
CA MET A 519 -1.32 -27.06 10.48
C MET A 519 -0.47 -26.95 11.76
N THR A 520 0.77 -27.46 11.71
CA THR A 520 1.80 -27.18 12.70
C THR A 520 2.53 -25.87 12.35
N GLY A 521 3.07 -25.17 13.33
CA GLY A 521 3.68 -23.84 13.12
C GLY A 521 2.65 -22.83 12.63
N TYR A 522 3.06 -21.69 12.10
CA TYR A 522 2.18 -20.61 11.67
C TYR A 522 2.63 -19.94 10.38
N SER A 523 1.72 -19.18 9.76
CA SER A 523 2.03 -18.31 8.62
C SER A 523 1.80 -16.85 9.03
N ASP A 524 2.84 -16.03 8.92
CA ASP A 524 2.77 -14.58 9.13
C ASP A 524 2.36 -13.85 7.85
N TYR A 525 2.48 -14.52 6.71
CA TYR A 525 2.15 -13.96 5.42
C TYR A 525 1.43 -14.96 4.52
N LEU A 526 0.38 -14.50 3.86
CA LEU A 526 -0.41 -15.25 2.90
C LEU A 526 -0.33 -14.59 1.51
N HIS A 527 -0.01 -15.35 0.47
CA HIS A 527 0.10 -14.86 -0.91
C HIS A 527 -0.77 -15.70 -1.86
N PRO A 528 -1.69 -15.10 -2.62
CA PRO A 528 -2.42 -15.79 -3.68
C PRO A 528 -1.47 -16.33 -4.75
N TYR A 529 -1.57 -17.61 -5.09
CA TYR A 529 -0.68 -18.24 -6.05
C TYR A 529 -1.46 -18.92 -7.17
N GLY A 530 -1.79 -18.16 -8.21
CA GLY A 530 -2.70 -18.60 -9.27
C GLY A 530 -4.16 -18.68 -8.80
N ASP A 531 -5.00 -19.43 -9.50
CA ASP A 531 -6.45 -19.35 -9.36
C ASP A 531 -7.02 -19.98 -8.07
N ASN A 532 -6.36 -21.02 -7.53
CA ASN A 532 -6.92 -21.82 -6.44
C ASN A 532 -5.88 -22.24 -5.38
N LEU A 533 -4.73 -21.58 -5.37
CA LEU A 533 -3.67 -21.85 -4.42
C LEU A 533 -3.40 -20.62 -3.56
N LEU A 534 -3.07 -20.86 -2.30
CA LEU A 534 -2.63 -19.84 -1.36
C LEU A 534 -1.30 -20.30 -0.76
N LEU A 535 -0.27 -19.47 -0.89
CA LEU A 535 1.03 -19.71 -0.31
C LEU A 535 1.10 -19.05 1.07
N GLY A 536 1.39 -19.85 2.10
CA GLY A 536 1.74 -19.36 3.43
C GLY A 536 3.25 -19.33 3.62
N ILE A 537 3.76 -18.25 4.21
CA ILE A 537 5.15 -18.11 4.64
C ILE A 537 5.16 -17.74 6.12
N GLY A 538 5.91 -18.46 6.92
CA GLY A 538 5.98 -18.26 8.36
C GLY A 538 7.00 -19.20 8.98
N TYR A 539 6.69 -19.77 10.12
CA TYR A 539 7.63 -20.60 10.87
C TYR A 539 7.03 -21.94 11.26
N GLU A 540 7.86 -22.97 11.27
CA GLU A 540 7.57 -24.23 11.93
C GLU A 540 8.02 -24.14 13.39
N THR A 541 7.19 -24.66 14.30
CA THR A 541 7.47 -24.70 15.74
C THR A 541 7.42 -26.12 16.27
N ASP A 542 8.19 -26.39 17.29
CA ASP A 542 8.12 -27.66 18.04
C ASP A 542 6.78 -27.71 18.81
N PRO A 543 5.94 -28.71 18.58
CA PRO A 543 4.62 -28.77 19.20
C PRO A 543 4.62 -28.96 20.72
N ASP A 544 5.73 -29.41 21.31
CA ASP A 544 5.86 -29.65 22.74
C ASP A 544 6.47 -28.46 23.49
N THR A 545 7.43 -27.74 22.86
CA THR A 545 8.16 -26.64 23.48
C THR A 545 7.78 -25.27 22.95
N SER A 546 7.12 -25.20 21.79
CA SER A 546 6.84 -23.98 21.02
C SER A 546 8.09 -23.25 20.51
N ASP A 547 9.27 -23.90 20.56
CA ASP A 547 10.49 -23.33 20.02
C ASP A 547 10.44 -23.26 18.50
N MET A 548 10.96 -22.18 17.92
CA MET A 548 11.02 -22.00 16.48
C MET A 548 12.07 -22.95 15.86
N ILE A 549 11.65 -23.76 14.90
CA ILE A 549 12.52 -24.69 14.17
C ILE A 549 13.16 -24.02 12.96
N GLY A 550 12.39 -23.20 12.23
CA GLY A 550 12.87 -22.51 11.04
C GLY A 550 11.74 -22.01 10.13
N VAL A 551 12.11 -21.43 8.99
CA VAL A 551 11.16 -20.87 8.02
C VAL A 551 10.36 -21.97 7.35
N LYS A 552 9.05 -21.80 7.28
CA LYS A 552 8.11 -22.72 6.65
C LYS A 552 7.39 -22.10 5.47
N LEU A 553 7.37 -22.82 4.36
CA LEU A 553 6.45 -22.57 3.25
C LEU A 553 5.32 -23.60 3.31
N THR A 554 4.10 -23.17 3.12
CA THR A 554 2.91 -24.05 3.04
C THR A 554 2.08 -23.68 1.82
N MET A 555 1.69 -24.66 1.00
CA MET A 555 0.77 -24.46 -0.11
C MET A 555 -0.59 -25.02 0.24
N PHE A 556 -1.60 -24.16 0.21
CA PHE A 556 -3.00 -24.52 0.46
C PHE A 556 -3.76 -24.64 -0.86
N ASP A 557 -4.64 -25.62 -0.95
CA ASP A 557 -5.71 -25.72 -1.94
C ASP A 557 -6.94 -25.00 -1.39
N ILE A 558 -7.27 -23.87 -2.03
CA ILE A 558 -8.44 -23.04 -1.70
C ILE A 558 -9.55 -23.13 -2.75
N SER A 559 -9.52 -24.15 -3.61
CA SER A 559 -10.55 -24.39 -4.66
C SER A 559 -11.94 -24.67 -4.09
N ASP A 560 -12.00 -25.21 -2.88
CA ASP A 560 -13.22 -25.41 -2.09
C ASP A 560 -13.03 -24.78 -0.70
N PRO A 561 -13.50 -23.55 -0.48
CA PRO A 561 -13.31 -22.84 0.79
C PRO A 561 -13.97 -23.53 2.01
N VAL A 562 -14.89 -24.47 1.78
CA VAL A 562 -15.49 -25.28 2.86
C VAL A 562 -14.55 -26.42 3.27
N ASN A 563 -13.74 -26.94 2.33
CA ASN A 563 -12.86 -28.09 2.52
C ASN A 563 -11.41 -27.73 2.16
N LEU A 564 -10.84 -26.76 2.83
CA LEU A 564 -9.45 -26.34 2.65
C LEU A 564 -8.48 -27.50 2.88
N LYS A 565 -7.36 -27.55 2.12
CA LYS A 565 -6.36 -28.60 2.25
C LYS A 565 -4.95 -28.03 2.19
N ILE A 566 -4.05 -28.64 2.95
CA ILE A 566 -2.62 -28.46 2.77
C ILE A 566 -2.18 -29.46 1.70
N LEU A 567 -1.52 -28.95 0.65
CA LEU A 567 -0.97 -29.78 -0.43
C LEU A 567 0.44 -30.22 -0.14
N ASP A 568 1.28 -29.30 0.32
CA ASP A 568 2.69 -29.57 0.66
C ASP A 568 3.21 -28.50 1.63
N SER A 569 4.26 -28.84 2.36
CA SER A 569 5.01 -27.91 3.20
C SER A 569 6.49 -28.23 3.14
N VAL A 570 7.33 -27.21 3.20
CA VAL A 570 8.78 -27.36 3.31
C VAL A 570 9.29 -26.48 4.45
N VAL A 571 10.16 -27.05 5.29
CA VAL A 571 10.83 -26.33 6.37
C VAL A 571 12.29 -26.11 6.00
N ILE A 572 12.79 -24.92 6.27
CA ILE A 572 14.18 -24.53 6.15
C ILE A 572 14.70 -24.37 7.56
N ASP A 573 15.34 -25.43 8.06
CA ASP A 573 15.78 -25.50 9.45
C ASP A 573 16.78 -24.40 9.79
N ASN A 574 16.72 -23.91 11.03
CA ASN A 574 17.61 -22.86 11.55
C ASN A 574 17.68 -21.63 10.63
N ALA A 575 16.51 -21.21 10.12
CA ALA A 575 16.38 -20.09 9.22
C ALA A 575 15.43 -19.03 9.76
N ASN A 576 15.75 -17.77 9.46
CA ASN A 576 14.88 -16.62 9.60
C ASN A 576 14.67 -15.96 8.24
N THR A 577 13.61 -15.15 8.07
CA THR A 577 13.37 -14.43 6.82
C THR A 577 12.60 -13.14 7.06
N GLN A 578 12.98 -12.09 6.34
CA GLN A 578 12.18 -10.86 6.29
C GLN A 578 10.85 -11.03 5.52
N ALA A 579 10.67 -12.13 4.79
CA ALA A 579 9.46 -12.40 4.00
C ALA A 579 8.19 -12.54 4.87
N THR A 580 8.33 -12.72 6.18
CA THR A 580 7.23 -12.77 7.13
C THR A 580 6.66 -11.41 7.50
N TYR A 581 7.47 -10.34 7.41
CA TYR A 581 7.05 -8.98 7.75
C TYR A 581 7.26 -7.96 6.60
N ASN A 582 8.03 -8.30 5.57
CA ASN A 582 8.29 -7.47 4.40
C ASN A 582 7.96 -8.22 3.10
N TYR A 583 6.73 -8.09 2.64
CA TYR A 583 6.24 -8.73 1.42
C TYR A 583 6.94 -8.30 0.14
N LYS A 584 7.53 -7.09 0.08
CA LYS A 584 8.34 -6.65 -1.05
C LYS A 584 9.58 -7.53 -1.23
N ALA A 585 10.01 -8.23 -0.18
CA ALA A 585 11.11 -9.20 -0.22
C ALA A 585 10.77 -10.53 -0.90
N ILE A 586 9.49 -10.74 -1.21
CA ILE A 586 9.00 -11.99 -1.79
C ILE A 586 8.80 -11.79 -3.30
N LEU A 587 9.39 -12.67 -4.08
CA LEU A 587 9.02 -12.91 -5.47
C LEU A 587 8.07 -14.11 -5.51
N ALA A 588 6.78 -13.90 -5.70
CA ALA A 588 5.82 -14.98 -5.89
C ALA A 588 5.03 -14.71 -7.17
N ASP A 589 5.30 -15.49 -8.22
CA ASP A 589 4.64 -15.34 -9.53
C ASP A 589 4.29 -16.70 -10.12
N ALA A 590 3.00 -17.03 -10.07
CA ALA A 590 2.47 -18.28 -10.60
C ALA A 590 2.62 -18.40 -12.13
N ARG A 591 2.68 -17.27 -12.88
CA ARG A 591 2.85 -17.27 -14.34
C ARG A 591 4.23 -17.81 -14.74
N LYS A 592 5.25 -17.50 -13.95
CA LYS A 592 6.62 -17.99 -14.10
C LYS A 592 6.92 -19.20 -13.23
N ASN A 593 5.97 -19.57 -12.39
CA ASN A 593 6.12 -20.63 -11.39
C ASN A 593 7.37 -20.41 -10.52
N LEU A 594 7.45 -19.23 -9.90
CA LEU A 594 8.58 -18.80 -9.06
C LEU A 594 8.08 -18.40 -7.67
N ILE A 595 8.80 -18.86 -6.65
CA ILE A 595 8.68 -18.42 -5.26
C ILE A 595 10.10 -18.18 -4.78
N GLY A 596 10.47 -16.92 -4.53
CA GLY A 596 11.83 -16.53 -4.17
C GLY A 596 11.88 -15.56 -3.01
N PHE A 597 12.80 -15.76 -2.08
CA PHE A 597 13.00 -14.89 -0.91
C PHE A 597 14.39 -15.12 -0.29
N GLY A 598 14.83 -14.14 0.50
CA GLY A 598 16.06 -14.22 1.28
C GLY A 598 15.85 -14.95 2.61
N VAL A 599 16.85 -15.71 3.05
CA VAL A 599 16.89 -16.34 4.37
C VAL A 599 18.21 -16.05 5.05
N GLU A 600 18.17 -15.96 6.35
CA GLU A 600 19.31 -15.95 7.25
C GLU A 600 19.38 -17.29 7.94
N LEU A 601 20.55 -17.93 7.89
CA LEU A 601 20.78 -19.23 8.46
C LEU A 601 21.76 -19.09 9.63
N TRP A 602 21.45 -19.72 10.76
CA TRP A 602 22.38 -19.81 11.87
C TRP A 602 22.84 -21.25 12.08
N ASP A 603 24.10 -21.41 12.41
CA ASP A 603 24.68 -22.70 12.75
C ASP A 603 25.07 -22.67 14.23
N GLU A 604 24.32 -23.38 15.07
CA GLU A 604 24.57 -23.47 16.51
C GLU A 604 25.97 -24.01 16.87
N GLN A 605 26.62 -24.77 15.98
CA GLN A 605 27.92 -25.39 16.27
C GLN A 605 29.09 -24.46 15.92
N SER A 606 28.94 -23.56 14.98
CA SER A 606 30.03 -22.69 14.47
C SER A 606 29.88 -21.22 14.88
N GLU A 607 28.77 -20.82 15.47
CA GLU A 607 28.40 -19.41 15.71
C GLU A 607 28.47 -18.55 14.42
N ASN A 608 28.37 -19.17 13.24
CA ASN A 608 28.42 -18.49 11.96
C ASN A 608 27.02 -18.29 11.41
N GLU A 609 26.73 -17.05 11.05
CA GLU A 609 25.55 -16.68 10.29
C GLU A 609 25.87 -16.65 8.80
N SER A 610 24.97 -17.14 7.98
CA SER A 610 25.05 -17.04 6.53
C SER A 610 23.72 -16.60 5.94
N SER A 611 23.75 -15.91 4.81
CA SER A 611 22.54 -15.49 4.13
C SER A 611 22.49 -16.08 2.73
N GLU A 612 21.29 -16.48 2.32
CA GLU A 612 21.03 -17.08 1.01
C GLU A 612 19.75 -16.51 0.42
N TYR A 613 19.70 -16.38 -0.89
CA TYR A 613 18.45 -16.21 -1.62
C TYR A 613 18.03 -17.55 -2.20
N LEU A 614 16.82 -17.98 -1.87
CA LEU A 614 16.26 -19.26 -2.29
C LEU A 614 15.21 -19.03 -3.36
N VAL A 615 15.16 -19.92 -4.37
CA VAL A 615 14.07 -19.95 -5.34
C VAL A 615 13.48 -21.34 -5.40
N TYR A 616 12.17 -21.42 -5.30
CA TYR A 616 11.37 -22.62 -5.44
C TYR A 616 10.48 -22.54 -6.68
N ARG A 617 10.10 -23.70 -7.21
CA ARG A 617 8.98 -23.90 -8.12
C ARG A 617 7.93 -24.77 -7.46
N TRP A 618 6.69 -24.59 -7.86
CA TRP A 618 5.58 -25.46 -7.47
C TRP A 618 5.33 -26.47 -8.59
N GLU A 619 5.80 -27.70 -8.45
CA GLU A 619 5.74 -28.73 -9.50
C GLU A 619 5.16 -30.03 -8.97
N ASN A 620 4.17 -30.60 -9.68
CA ASN A 620 3.51 -31.86 -9.33
C ASN A 620 2.95 -31.92 -7.90
N GLY A 621 2.51 -30.77 -7.35
CA GLY A 621 1.97 -30.68 -6.01
C GLY A 621 3.04 -30.61 -4.90
N HIS A 622 4.28 -30.26 -5.24
CA HIS A 622 5.40 -30.15 -4.29
C HIS A 622 6.27 -28.93 -4.55
N PHE A 623 6.87 -28.39 -3.48
CA PHE A 623 7.91 -27.40 -3.56
C PHE A 623 9.22 -28.01 -4.05
N GLN A 624 9.78 -27.49 -5.11
CA GLN A 624 11.10 -27.87 -5.64
C GLN A 624 12.06 -26.70 -5.59
N LYS A 625 13.08 -26.79 -4.74
CA LYS A 625 14.14 -25.78 -4.69
C LYS A 625 15.01 -25.85 -5.95
N VAL A 626 15.05 -24.73 -6.73
CA VAL A 626 15.74 -24.67 -8.03
C VAL A 626 16.95 -23.76 -8.00
N LEU A 627 17.06 -22.83 -7.04
CA LEU A 627 18.22 -21.99 -6.85
C LEU A 627 18.53 -21.80 -5.36
N THR A 628 19.81 -21.83 -5.03
CA THR A 628 20.37 -21.31 -3.78
C THR A 628 21.52 -20.37 -4.16
N GLN A 629 21.35 -19.07 -3.91
CA GLN A 629 22.40 -18.07 -4.11
C GLN A 629 22.87 -17.55 -2.76
N LYS A 630 24.12 -17.81 -2.40
CA LYS A 630 24.73 -17.18 -1.23
C LYS A 630 24.82 -15.67 -1.43
N THR A 631 24.31 -14.91 -0.47
CA THR A 631 24.19 -13.46 -0.55
C THR A 631 25.06 -12.72 0.46
N ARG A 632 25.77 -13.45 1.31
CA ARG A 632 26.70 -12.90 2.29
C ARG A 632 28.01 -13.69 2.32
N ALA A 633 29.10 -12.95 2.36
CA ALA A 633 30.41 -13.42 2.77
C ALA A 633 30.91 -12.47 3.86
N ASP A 634 30.84 -12.87 5.11
CA ASP A 634 31.36 -12.19 6.31
C ASP A 634 30.76 -10.82 6.67
N GLN A 635 30.06 -10.80 7.83
CA GLN A 635 29.55 -9.70 8.64
C GLN A 635 28.22 -9.03 8.27
N ALA A 636 27.45 -8.82 9.32
CA ALA A 636 26.08 -8.42 9.49
C ALA A 636 25.68 -7.01 8.97
N GLU A 637 25.91 -6.65 7.73
CA GLU A 637 25.40 -5.41 7.18
C GLU A 637 24.37 -5.68 6.08
N ASN A 638 23.08 -5.37 6.37
CA ASN A 638 21.97 -5.28 5.42
C ASN A 638 21.48 -6.57 4.74
N SER A 639 21.24 -7.63 5.49
CA SER A 639 20.50 -8.82 5.00
C SER A 639 19.11 -8.48 4.46
N GLU A 640 18.52 -7.37 4.90
CA GLU A 640 17.21 -6.90 4.46
C GLU A 640 17.17 -6.41 3.01
N LYS A 641 18.30 -6.03 2.43
CA LYS A 641 18.40 -5.49 1.07
C LYS A 641 18.75 -6.57 0.04
N VAL A 642 17.99 -7.65 0.01
CA VAL A 642 18.12 -8.72 -0.99
C VAL A 642 16.83 -8.84 -1.80
N ARG A 643 16.92 -8.85 -3.14
CA ARG A 643 15.76 -9.02 -4.03
C ARG A 643 16.06 -9.99 -5.16
N GLY A 644 15.05 -10.78 -5.52
CA GLY A 644 15.00 -11.52 -6.76
C GLY A 644 13.97 -10.91 -7.70
N VAL A 645 14.35 -10.64 -8.93
CA VAL A 645 13.46 -10.14 -9.99
C VAL A 645 13.71 -10.91 -11.27
N TYR A 646 12.77 -10.88 -12.21
CA TYR A 646 12.98 -11.48 -13.53
C TYR A 646 12.59 -10.53 -14.67
N ALA A 647 13.17 -10.73 -15.84
CA ALA A 647 12.77 -10.17 -17.11
C ALA A 647 12.89 -11.25 -18.20
N GLY A 648 11.78 -11.58 -18.86
CA GLY A 648 11.69 -12.71 -19.77
C GLY A 648 12.00 -14.03 -19.07
N MET A 649 13.00 -14.75 -19.57
CA MET A 649 13.48 -16.01 -18.99
C MET A 649 14.78 -15.85 -18.19
N ARG A 650 15.12 -14.63 -17.81
CA ARG A 650 16.30 -14.35 -16.96
C ARG A 650 15.85 -13.93 -15.57
N PHE A 651 16.42 -14.59 -14.60
CA PHE A 651 16.30 -14.26 -13.18
C PHE A 651 17.51 -13.45 -12.73
N TYR A 652 17.29 -12.45 -11.90
CA TYR A 652 18.34 -11.59 -11.32
C TYR A 652 18.23 -11.62 -9.80
N CYS A 653 19.36 -11.86 -9.13
CA CYS A 653 19.50 -11.75 -7.69
C CYS A 653 20.37 -10.55 -7.38
N ILE A 654 19.84 -9.60 -6.60
CA ILE A 654 20.47 -8.34 -6.21
C ILE A 654 20.68 -8.37 -4.70
N TYR A 655 21.90 -8.15 -4.24
CA TYR A 655 22.26 -8.22 -2.83
C TYR A 655 23.53 -7.40 -2.53
N PRO A 656 23.70 -6.92 -1.27
CA PRO A 656 24.91 -6.20 -0.86
C PRO A 656 26.08 -7.16 -0.66
N GLU A 657 27.28 -6.78 -1.11
CA GLU A 657 28.52 -7.49 -0.89
C GLU A 657 29.71 -6.52 -0.92
N GLY A 658 30.44 -6.43 0.19
CA GLY A 658 31.67 -5.62 0.26
C GLY A 658 31.46 -4.11 0.10
N GLY A 659 30.36 -3.58 0.61
CA GLY A 659 30.01 -2.14 0.57
C GLY A 659 29.45 -1.66 -0.77
N CYS A 660 29.04 -2.57 -1.66
CA CYS A 660 28.34 -2.27 -2.91
C CYS A 660 27.36 -3.39 -3.26
N TYR A 661 26.49 -3.16 -4.24
CA TYR A 661 25.58 -4.20 -4.70
C TYR A 661 26.20 -5.10 -5.75
N GLN A 662 25.91 -6.39 -5.63
CA GLN A 662 26.11 -7.40 -6.66
C GLN A 662 24.79 -7.69 -7.36
N VAL A 663 24.81 -7.77 -8.68
CA VAL A 663 23.72 -8.29 -9.50
C VAL A 663 24.20 -9.54 -10.19
N LYS A 664 23.55 -10.68 -9.95
CA LYS A 664 23.81 -11.93 -10.64
C LYS A 664 22.63 -12.32 -11.51
N SER A 665 22.86 -12.69 -12.74
CA SER A 665 21.84 -13.17 -13.66
C SER A 665 21.94 -14.67 -13.89
N PHE A 666 20.77 -15.31 -14.06
CA PHE A 666 20.60 -16.74 -14.23
C PHE A 666 19.62 -17.03 -15.35
N ASP A 667 19.84 -18.15 -16.06
CA ASP A 667 18.94 -18.67 -17.06
C ASP A 667 17.91 -19.61 -16.42
N MET A 668 16.63 -19.23 -16.45
CA MET A 668 15.55 -20.02 -15.86
C MET A 668 15.20 -21.28 -16.66
N GLU A 669 15.56 -21.34 -17.95
CA GLU A 669 15.36 -22.51 -18.81
C GLU A 669 16.49 -23.54 -18.69
N ASP A 670 17.72 -23.09 -18.35
CA ASP A 670 18.89 -23.97 -18.15
C ASP A 670 19.18 -24.15 -16.65
N ASN A 671 18.18 -24.57 -15.86
CA ASN A 671 18.28 -24.88 -14.42
C ASN A 671 18.96 -23.79 -13.59
N PHE A 672 18.60 -22.54 -13.82
CA PHE A 672 19.19 -21.38 -13.14
C PHE A 672 20.72 -21.32 -13.26
N LYS A 673 21.23 -21.72 -14.42
CA LYS A 673 22.64 -21.58 -14.70
C LYS A 673 23.04 -20.11 -14.69
N LYS A 674 24.07 -19.80 -13.92
CA LYS A 674 24.59 -18.44 -13.83
C LYS A 674 25.11 -17.97 -15.20
N LEU A 675 24.64 -16.78 -15.63
CA LEU A 675 25.02 -16.16 -16.89
C LEU A 675 26.09 -15.08 -16.71
N ASP A 676 25.83 -14.13 -15.79
CA ASP A 676 26.68 -12.95 -15.62
C ASP A 676 26.73 -12.46 -14.16
N THR A 677 27.67 -11.57 -13.87
CA THR A 677 27.78 -10.88 -12.59
C THR A 677 28.20 -9.44 -12.84
N LEU A 678 27.51 -8.48 -12.27
CA LEU A 678 27.82 -7.06 -12.30
C LEU A 678 27.95 -6.54 -10.87
N GLN A 679 29.00 -5.78 -10.59
CA GLN A 679 29.21 -5.04 -9.34
C GLN A 679 28.89 -3.57 -9.57
N LEU A 680 28.13 -2.92 -8.64
CA LEU A 680 27.65 -1.55 -8.75
C LEU A 680 28.45 -0.59 -7.89
#